data_db63a75598aa214eb1868f5ffc8d5ee3
#
_entry.id   db63a75598aa214eb1868f5ffc8d5ee3
#
_cell.length_a   1.000
_cell.length_b   1.000
_cell.length_c   1.000
_cell.angle_alpha   90.00
_cell.angle_beta   90.00
_cell.angle_gamma   90.00
#
_symmetry.space_group_name_H-M   'P 1'
#
loop_
_entity.id
_entity.type
_entity.pdbx_description
1 polymer ?
#
loop_
_entity_poly.entity_id
_entity_poly.type
_entity_poly.pdbx_seq_one_letter_code
_entity_poly.pdbx_strand_id
1 'polypeptide(L)'
;MKSKLNFLHFFFILAGFIPIAVNAQSTLSIQLLHAKDLRPVRGFIGIDKQIGYNTNDSGMVRIPIAPGMHEFHCQAIGFRDTIFTSVCAQQESWTILLQPEGNLEMLVIGGNRVSKPIEKLTVSMDVISSADITRKLTPNLSDAMERLSGVNIIDGQASIRGGSGYAYGAGSRVLLVVDNVPMMSADRNDIKWNFVPMELVKQIEVTKGAASVSYGASALNGIIHVRTAYAEGRPWTKFSTFHVIYPDTAGSALKWWGHRVPYQSSVSFAHAETTKGGLDWVLGVNALSAQGWLQGDSEKRARITFKTRKYFKNQKGSWGLDGNFMFKKQGNFLIWSNDSTGAYLPISTTTNTFTDDLWMSLDPWVKWTANNGDQHQYRIRLFSTVQPYDVHLQPQSHNLIQDYQYKHTLPTTIRPWHERLGITSTSGTLSAGINASHQIYIDDAIGGAHNGNTAGAFIQFQRSWNDLEFLAGARIEMMRIDSIIQKGMPVQSYGINYPISQRTFLRASYGEGYRFPSPIERFVRYNIDVINIYPNPDLLPERGWNYELGIKHIRKSDYATNTYDLAIFYTRYQNMTEFYFDKWGQNTDSFFGLGFKSVNITSARILGMELSTDLNGQIGRTSYYINGGYTYICPVDVETHPELKPIGNHLQYATQNFNDLQTGDASPILKYRYRHLAKLNADFVLQEHLSLGAGARLYGFMERIDSVFTLFIPGIQSFRTNYTAPTIILDFRVGYQWRTNHKITYYCNNLLNRFAVLRPAKPEAPRSFGLQYSLEF
;
A
#
# COMPACT_ATOMS: atom_id res chain seq x y z
N MET A 1 -50.85 52.97 17.45
CA MET A 1 -50.60 54.39 17.14
C MET A 1 -49.53 54.42 16.03
N LYS A 2 -49.92 54.69 14.84
CA LYS A 2 -49.60 55.87 14.00
C LYS A 2 -48.10 56.01 13.76
N SER A 3 -47.48 56.08 12.59
CA SER A 3 -47.93 56.52 11.25
C SER A 3 -46.77 56.29 10.29
N LYS A 4 -46.98 55.76 9.07
CA LYS A 4 -46.98 56.50 7.78
C LYS A 4 -45.73 57.38 7.57
N LEU A 5 -44.96 57.29 6.48
CA LEU A 5 -45.32 57.82 5.16
C LEU A 5 -44.27 57.50 4.10
N ASN A 6 -44.79 57.29 2.93
CA ASN A 6 -44.16 57.28 1.61
C ASN A 6 -43.16 58.39 1.30
N PHE A 7 -42.15 58.08 0.45
CA PHE A 7 -41.80 59.00 -0.65
C PHE A 7 -41.48 58.20 -1.92
N LEU A 8 -42.34 58.39 -2.90
CA LEU A 8 -42.27 57.98 -4.30
C LEU A 8 -41.81 59.22 -5.09
N HIS A 9 -41.13 58.99 -6.24
CA HIS A 9 -40.99 59.78 -7.45
C HIS A 9 -39.69 60.51 -7.73
N PHE A 10 -39.31 60.26 -8.97
CA PHE A 10 -38.55 61.03 -9.96
C PHE A 10 -37.03 60.81 -10.05
N PHE A 11 -36.63 59.95 -11.00
CA PHE A 11 -35.82 60.39 -12.15
C PHE A 11 -35.98 59.44 -13.32
N PHE A 12 -36.68 59.85 -14.33
CA PHE A 12 -36.74 59.28 -15.67
C PHE A 12 -35.66 59.96 -16.55
N ILE A 13 -35.11 59.19 -17.52
CA ILE A 13 -34.41 59.60 -18.73
C ILE A 13 -32.90 59.86 -18.59
N LEU A 14 -32.12 58.77 -18.92
CA LEU A 14 -31.12 58.82 -20.00
C LEU A 14 -30.97 57.42 -20.57
N ALA A 15 -31.69 57.11 -21.65
CA ALA A 15 -31.51 55.95 -22.46
C ALA A 15 -30.21 56.11 -23.27
N GLY A 16 -29.09 55.67 -22.72
CA GLY A 16 -27.89 55.41 -23.49
C GLY A 16 -27.95 53.97 -24.03
N PHE A 17 -28.03 53.80 -25.32
CA PHE A 17 -27.86 52.55 -26.04
C PHE A 17 -26.51 51.96 -25.66
N ILE A 18 -26.49 50.97 -24.72
CA ILE A 18 -25.42 50.03 -24.58
C ILE A 18 -25.79 48.87 -25.56
N PRO A 19 -25.02 48.61 -26.59
CA PRO A 19 -25.24 47.42 -27.39
C PRO A 19 -25.00 46.23 -26.45
N ILE A 20 -26.06 45.54 -26.04
CA ILE A 20 -25.97 44.20 -25.49
C ILE A 20 -25.40 43.36 -26.63
N ALA A 21 -24.10 43.10 -26.60
CA ALA A 21 -23.49 42.08 -27.40
C ALA A 21 -24.14 40.78 -26.94
N VAL A 22 -25.15 40.31 -27.65
CA VAL A 22 -25.65 38.97 -27.57
C VAL A 22 -24.49 38.12 -28.07
N ASN A 23 -23.70 37.58 -27.14
CA ASN A 23 -22.75 36.55 -27.48
C ASN A 23 -23.61 35.39 -28.01
N ALA A 24 -23.61 35.20 -29.31
CA ALA A 24 -24.19 34.04 -29.94
C ALA A 24 -23.40 32.81 -29.42
N GLN A 25 -23.97 32.11 -28.43
CA GLN A 25 -23.43 30.84 -28.00
C GLN A 25 -23.52 29.89 -29.17
N SER A 26 -22.39 29.46 -29.71
CA SER A 26 -22.34 28.37 -30.69
C SER A 26 -22.65 27.06 -29.99
N THR A 27 -23.28 26.13 -30.71
CA THR A 27 -23.58 24.80 -30.19
C THR A 27 -22.67 23.80 -30.85
N LEU A 28 -21.81 23.16 -30.05
CA LEU A 28 -20.94 22.07 -30.47
C LEU A 28 -21.64 20.74 -30.17
N SER A 29 -21.82 19.91 -31.20
CA SER A 29 -22.30 18.52 -31.04
C SER A 29 -21.10 17.57 -31.00
N ILE A 30 -20.93 16.81 -29.94
CA ILE A 30 -19.85 15.81 -29.83
C ILE A 30 -20.47 14.43 -29.71
N GLN A 31 -19.92 13.47 -30.49
CA GLN A 31 -20.25 12.06 -30.40
C GLN A 31 -19.01 11.27 -30.02
N LEU A 32 -19.09 10.48 -28.95
CA LEU A 32 -18.06 9.55 -28.51
C LEU A 32 -18.35 8.17 -29.08
N LEU A 33 -17.39 7.62 -29.82
CA LEU A 33 -17.46 6.27 -30.40
C LEU A 33 -16.26 5.44 -29.96
N HIS A 34 -16.46 4.13 -29.84
CA HIS A 34 -15.39 3.16 -29.62
C HIS A 34 -14.50 3.07 -30.88
N ALA A 35 -13.18 3.23 -30.74
CA ALA A 35 -12.26 3.37 -31.86
C ALA A 35 -12.16 2.16 -32.80
N LYS A 36 -12.53 0.93 -32.34
CA LYS A 36 -12.42 -0.29 -33.14
C LYS A 36 -13.70 -0.67 -33.90
N ASP A 37 -14.86 -0.53 -33.25
CA ASP A 37 -16.14 -1.04 -33.78
C ASP A 37 -17.22 0.04 -33.95
N LEU A 38 -16.83 1.29 -33.69
CA LEU A 38 -17.66 2.49 -33.86
C LEU A 38 -18.98 2.46 -33.07
N ARG A 39 -19.10 1.61 -32.03
CA ARG A 39 -20.26 1.62 -31.13
C ARG A 39 -20.29 2.92 -30.36
N PRO A 40 -21.49 3.48 -30.09
CA PRO A 40 -21.61 4.64 -29.19
C PRO A 40 -21.05 4.35 -27.82
N VAL A 41 -20.34 5.33 -27.24
CA VAL A 41 -19.75 5.25 -25.92
C VAL A 41 -20.36 6.32 -25.03
N ARG A 42 -20.95 5.89 -23.92
CA ARG A 42 -21.41 6.82 -22.90
C ARG A 42 -20.22 7.33 -22.11
N GLY A 43 -20.03 8.66 -22.08
CA GLY A 43 -18.87 9.26 -21.44
C GLY A 43 -19.15 10.68 -20.97
N PHE A 44 -18.08 11.29 -20.50
CA PHE A 44 -18.04 12.67 -19.98
C PHE A 44 -17.08 13.52 -20.78
N ILE A 45 -17.44 14.78 -21.04
CA ILE A 45 -16.63 15.74 -21.76
C ILE A 45 -16.44 16.97 -20.87
N GLY A 46 -15.23 17.15 -20.36
CA GLY A 46 -14.80 18.36 -19.65
C GLY A 46 -14.26 19.39 -20.64
N ILE A 47 -14.53 20.67 -20.37
CA ILE A 47 -14.04 21.79 -21.17
C ILE A 47 -13.32 22.76 -20.25
N ASP A 48 -12.08 23.14 -20.63
CA ASP A 48 -11.24 24.11 -19.91
C ASP A 48 -11.09 23.81 -18.42
N LYS A 49 -11.27 22.53 -18.02
CA LYS A 49 -11.26 22.06 -16.62
C LYS A 49 -12.30 22.73 -15.70
N GLN A 50 -13.31 23.40 -16.28
CA GLN A 50 -14.30 24.16 -15.52
C GLN A 50 -15.73 23.63 -15.65
N ILE A 51 -16.13 23.16 -16.83
CA ILE A 51 -17.49 22.73 -17.12
C ILE A 51 -17.45 21.32 -17.73
N GLY A 52 -18.39 20.45 -17.37
CA GLY A 52 -18.47 19.11 -17.88
C GLY A 52 -19.87 18.67 -18.27
N TYR A 53 -19.96 17.83 -19.29
CA TYR A 53 -21.21 17.34 -19.87
C TYR A 53 -21.16 15.82 -20.04
N ASN A 54 -22.28 15.14 -19.71
CA ASN A 54 -22.42 13.71 -19.96
C ASN A 54 -23.06 13.46 -21.32
N THR A 55 -22.55 12.48 -22.08
CA THR A 55 -23.20 12.02 -23.30
C THR A 55 -24.41 11.14 -22.96
N ASN A 56 -25.37 11.06 -23.89
CA ASN A 56 -26.51 10.15 -23.82
C ASN A 56 -26.13 8.72 -24.23
N ASP A 57 -27.08 7.80 -24.27
CA ASP A 57 -26.85 6.39 -24.64
C ASP A 57 -26.37 6.20 -26.09
N SER A 58 -26.58 7.18 -26.97
CA SER A 58 -26.02 7.24 -28.33
C SER A 58 -24.64 7.88 -28.39
N GLY A 59 -23.98 8.10 -27.25
CA GLY A 59 -22.67 8.72 -27.15
C GLY A 59 -22.66 10.23 -27.47
N MET A 60 -23.83 10.87 -27.63
CA MET A 60 -23.94 12.26 -28.10
C MET A 60 -24.20 13.23 -26.96
N VAL A 61 -23.64 14.44 -27.11
CA VAL A 61 -23.93 15.59 -26.27
C VAL A 61 -23.91 16.89 -27.11
N ARG A 62 -24.74 17.85 -26.75
CA ARG A 62 -24.73 19.20 -27.31
C ARG A 62 -24.29 20.18 -26.26
N ILE A 63 -23.25 20.94 -26.58
CA ILE A 63 -22.55 21.79 -25.64
C ILE A 63 -22.63 23.23 -26.10
N PRO A 64 -23.23 24.16 -25.32
CA PRO A 64 -23.12 25.58 -25.58
C PRO A 64 -21.69 26.03 -25.26
N ILE A 65 -20.96 26.50 -26.26
CA ILE A 65 -19.56 26.93 -26.16
C ILE A 65 -19.33 28.25 -26.84
N ALA A 66 -18.49 29.11 -26.28
CA ALA A 66 -18.08 30.33 -26.94
C ALA A 66 -17.10 30.00 -28.10
N PRO A 67 -17.11 30.77 -29.20
CA PRO A 67 -16.07 30.65 -30.20
C PRO A 67 -14.69 30.92 -29.62
N GLY A 68 -13.72 30.08 -29.92
CA GLY A 68 -12.36 30.22 -29.39
C GLY A 68 -11.62 28.89 -29.25
N MET A 69 -10.42 28.96 -28.70
CA MET A 69 -9.59 27.78 -28.42
C MET A 69 -9.95 27.21 -27.05
N HIS A 70 -10.32 25.94 -27.00
CA HIS A 70 -10.73 25.24 -25.79
C HIS A 70 -9.97 23.92 -25.64
N GLU A 71 -9.68 23.53 -24.39
CA GLU A 71 -9.15 22.22 -24.03
C GLU A 71 -10.31 21.27 -23.70
N PHE A 72 -10.38 20.16 -24.43
CA PHE A 72 -11.39 19.11 -24.22
C PHE A 72 -10.77 17.92 -23.53
N HIS A 73 -11.46 17.40 -22.54
CA HIS A 73 -11.10 16.19 -21.80
C HIS A 73 -12.23 15.17 -21.89
N CYS A 74 -12.11 14.19 -22.77
CA CYS A 74 -13.11 13.17 -23.03
C CYS A 74 -12.78 11.91 -22.22
N GLN A 75 -13.73 11.46 -21.41
CA GLN A 75 -13.57 10.31 -20.51
C GLN A 75 -14.76 9.35 -20.64
N ALA A 76 -14.49 8.05 -20.58
CA ALA A 76 -15.54 7.03 -20.49
C ALA A 76 -15.02 5.81 -19.71
N ILE A 77 -15.90 5.11 -19.01
CA ILE A 77 -15.55 3.90 -18.27
C ILE A 77 -15.01 2.83 -19.23
N GLY A 78 -13.80 2.33 -18.97
CA GLY A 78 -13.13 1.34 -19.83
C GLY A 78 -12.44 1.92 -21.07
N PHE A 79 -12.28 3.24 -21.14
CA PHE A 79 -11.62 3.92 -22.25
C PHE A 79 -10.51 4.85 -21.75
N ARG A 80 -9.51 5.04 -22.61
CA ARG A 80 -8.41 5.97 -22.36
C ARG A 80 -8.92 7.41 -22.40
N ASP A 81 -8.55 8.21 -21.40
CA ASP A 81 -8.81 9.64 -21.39
C ASP A 81 -8.17 10.30 -22.63
N THR A 82 -8.96 11.06 -23.37
CA THR A 82 -8.52 11.76 -24.56
C THR A 82 -8.55 13.25 -24.30
N ILE A 83 -7.37 13.89 -24.28
CA ILE A 83 -7.23 15.34 -24.06
C ILE A 83 -6.69 15.95 -25.35
N PHE A 84 -7.37 16.99 -25.82
CA PHE A 84 -6.94 17.76 -26.98
C PHE A 84 -7.40 19.20 -26.90
N THR A 85 -6.70 20.09 -27.62
CA THR A 85 -7.08 21.49 -27.74
C THR A 85 -7.54 21.75 -29.17
N SER A 86 -8.69 22.39 -29.33
CA SER A 86 -9.23 22.75 -30.66
C SER A 86 -9.94 24.09 -30.63
N VAL A 87 -10.00 24.71 -31.82
CA VAL A 87 -10.74 25.97 -32.02
C VAL A 87 -12.18 25.62 -32.37
N CYS A 88 -13.12 26.10 -31.59
CA CYS A 88 -14.55 25.95 -31.88
C CYS A 88 -15.04 27.14 -32.75
N ALA A 89 -15.64 26.82 -33.89
CA ALA A 89 -16.36 27.74 -34.75
C ALA A 89 -17.89 27.59 -34.53
N GLN A 90 -18.69 28.34 -35.29
CA GLN A 90 -20.15 28.29 -35.16
C GLN A 90 -20.70 26.95 -35.74
N GLN A 91 -21.53 26.23 -34.95
CA GLN A 91 -22.25 25.00 -35.30
C GLN A 91 -21.37 23.92 -35.92
N GLU A 92 -20.58 23.24 -35.06
CA GLU A 92 -19.77 22.10 -35.46
C GLU A 92 -20.29 20.78 -34.87
N SER A 93 -20.00 19.67 -35.56
CA SER A 93 -20.23 18.32 -35.07
C SER A 93 -18.91 17.55 -35.14
N TRP A 94 -18.49 17.00 -33.99
CA TRP A 94 -17.26 16.23 -33.88
C TRP A 94 -17.54 14.80 -33.48
N THR A 95 -16.82 13.88 -34.10
CA THR A 95 -16.77 12.48 -33.69
C THR A 95 -15.43 12.19 -33.07
N ILE A 96 -15.42 11.77 -31.81
CA ILE A 96 -14.21 11.44 -31.05
C ILE A 96 -14.16 9.93 -30.86
N LEU A 97 -13.10 9.32 -31.34
CA LEU A 97 -12.84 7.90 -31.19
C LEU A 97 -12.09 7.63 -29.89
N LEU A 98 -12.78 7.05 -28.92
CA LEU A 98 -12.17 6.65 -27.67
C LEU A 98 -11.50 5.29 -27.81
N GLN A 99 -10.22 5.20 -27.41
CA GLN A 99 -9.48 3.95 -27.36
C GLN A 99 -9.88 3.17 -26.09
N PRO A 100 -10.21 1.88 -26.18
CA PRO A 100 -10.49 1.07 -24.99
C PRO A 100 -9.27 1.03 -24.06
N GLU A 101 -9.50 1.00 -22.76
CA GLU A 101 -8.51 1.07 -21.69
C GLU A 101 -7.55 -0.14 -21.64
N GLY A 102 -7.80 -1.17 -22.44
CA GLY A 102 -7.05 -2.43 -22.45
C GLY A 102 -5.55 -2.32 -22.79
N ASN A 103 -4.97 -1.11 -22.96
CA ASN A 103 -3.57 -0.88 -23.28
C ASN A 103 -2.96 0.36 -22.59
N LEU A 104 -3.50 0.82 -21.46
CA LEU A 104 -2.83 1.87 -20.71
C LEU A 104 -1.46 1.39 -20.21
N GLU A 105 -0.42 2.12 -20.56
CA GLU A 105 0.84 2.04 -19.84
C GLU A 105 0.54 2.37 -18.37
N MET A 106 0.63 1.38 -17.49
CA MET A 106 0.37 1.58 -16.08
C MET A 106 1.45 2.51 -15.51
N LEU A 107 1.09 3.77 -15.29
CA LEU A 107 1.98 4.76 -14.73
C LEU A 107 2.09 4.55 -13.21
N VAL A 108 3.29 4.36 -12.74
CA VAL A 108 3.62 4.23 -11.32
C VAL A 108 4.57 5.36 -10.90
N ILE A 109 4.44 5.83 -9.67
CA ILE A 109 5.37 6.80 -9.11
C ILE A 109 6.56 6.07 -8.50
N GLY A 110 6.33 4.86 -8.03
CA GLY A 110 7.36 3.93 -7.56
C GLY A 110 8.27 4.46 -6.48
N GLY A 111 9.27 3.64 -6.13
CA GLY A 111 10.30 3.99 -5.17
C GLY A 111 11.14 5.22 -5.52
N ASN A 112 10.98 5.79 -6.70
CA ASN A 112 11.80 6.89 -7.22
C ASN A 112 11.11 8.26 -7.21
N ARG A 113 9.88 8.35 -6.70
CA ARG A 113 9.05 9.58 -6.68
C ARG A 113 8.84 10.23 -8.06
N VAL A 114 9.08 9.50 -9.16
CA VAL A 114 8.92 9.95 -10.55
C VAL A 114 7.96 9.02 -11.27
N SER A 115 6.92 9.57 -11.90
CA SER A 115 5.93 8.79 -12.65
C SER A 115 6.55 8.19 -13.91
N LYS A 116 6.45 6.86 -14.07
CA LYS A 116 6.95 6.10 -15.22
C LYS A 116 6.06 4.91 -15.55
N PRO A 117 6.11 4.41 -16.80
CA PRO A 117 5.57 3.11 -17.15
C PRO A 117 6.25 1.99 -16.36
N ILE A 118 5.46 1.00 -15.92
CA ILE A 118 5.94 -0.10 -15.08
C ILE A 118 7.04 -0.94 -15.74
N GLU A 119 7.04 -1.01 -17.07
CA GLU A 119 8.07 -1.72 -17.85
C GLU A 119 9.45 -1.05 -17.81
N LYS A 120 9.50 0.28 -17.60
CA LYS A 120 10.74 1.06 -17.55
C LYS A 120 11.32 1.19 -16.13
N LEU A 121 10.78 0.49 -15.16
CA LEU A 121 11.30 0.49 -13.79
C LEU A 121 12.61 -0.28 -13.67
N THR A 122 13.51 0.23 -12.86
CA THR A 122 14.80 -0.41 -12.57
C THR A 122 14.75 -1.39 -11.38
N VAL A 123 13.59 -1.51 -10.72
CA VAL A 123 13.36 -2.37 -9.54
C VAL A 123 12.07 -3.16 -9.70
N SER A 124 11.94 -4.27 -8.99
CA SER A 124 10.68 -5.05 -8.92
C SER A 124 9.57 -4.24 -8.25
N MET A 125 8.40 -4.24 -8.87
CA MET A 125 7.22 -3.57 -8.34
C MET A 125 5.94 -4.32 -8.71
N ASP A 126 5.04 -4.46 -7.75
CA ASP A 126 3.66 -4.89 -7.96
C ASP A 126 2.71 -3.71 -7.82
N VAL A 127 1.60 -3.76 -8.54
CA VAL A 127 0.57 -2.72 -8.51
C VAL A 127 -0.80 -3.37 -8.32
N ILE A 128 -1.60 -2.81 -7.41
CA ILE A 128 -2.99 -3.16 -7.20
C ILE A 128 -3.84 -1.94 -7.57
N SER A 129 -4.72 -2.10 -8.53
CA SER A 129 -5.66 -1.05 -8.94
C SER A 129 -6.90 -1.00 -8.04
N SER A 130 -7.67 0.10 -8.08
CA SER A 130 -8.96 0.18 -7.40
C SER A 130 -9.95 -0.90 -7.86
N ALA A 131 -9.89 -1.29 -9.14
CA ALA A 131 -10.69 -2.38 -9.68
C ALA A 131 -10.33 -3.74 -9.04
N ASP A 132 -9.05 -4.00 -8.76
CA ASP A 132 -8.62 -5.22 -8.04
C ASP A 132 -9.13 -5.25 -6.60
N ILE A 133 -9.10 -4.10 -5.92
CA ILE A 133 -9.62 -3.95 -4.55
C ILE A 133 -11.14 -4.25 -4.52
N THR A 134 -11.89 -3.71 -5.49
CA THR A 134 -13.34 -3.90 -5.58
C THR A 134 -13.73 -5.33 -5.96
N ARG A 135 -12.93 -6.02 -6.80
CA ARG A 135 -13.18 -7.42 -7.18
C ARG A 135 -12.96 -8.41 -6.04
N LYS A 136 -12.09 -8.08 -5.11
CA LYS A 136 -11.70 -8.96 -3.99
C LYS A 136 -12.15 -8.33 -2.69
N LEU A 137 -12.85 -9.05 -1.81
CA LEU A 137 -13.16 -8.54 -0.48
C LEU A 137 -11.86 -8.21 0.25
N THR A 138 -11.52 -6.93 0.34
CA THR A 138 -10.31 -6.42 1.00
C THR A 138 -10.70 -5.31 1.97
N PRO A 139 -11.16 -5.66 3.18
CA PRO A 139 -11.66 -4.70 4.17
C PRO A 139 -10.57 -3.77 4.72
N ASN A 140 -9.30 -4.16 4.61
CA ASN A 140 -8.16 -3.37 5.01
C ASN A 140 -6.97 -3.56 4.04
N LEU A 141 -5.92 -2.75 4.23
CA LEU A 141 -4.74 -2.78 3.35
C LEU A 141 -3.94 -4.08 3.49
N SER A 142 -3.86 -4.68 4.70
CA SER A 142 -3.12 -5.93 4.90
C SER A 142 -3.68 -7.08 4.06
N ASP A 143 -5.02 -7.17 3.93
CA ASP A 143 -5.67 -8.21 3.12
C ASP A 143 -5.34 -8.06 1.62
N ALA A 144 -5.16 -6.82 1.15
CA ALA A 144 -4.70 -6.57 -0.22
C ALA A 144 -3.25 -7.03 -0.39
N MET A 145 -2.38 -6.73 0.59
CA MET A 145 -0.97 -7.11 0.55
C MET A 145 -0.75 -8.62 0.60
N GLU A 146 -1.54 -9.34 1.42
CA GLU A 146 -1.45 -10.81 1.54
C GLU A 146 -1.71 -11.55 0.22
N ARG A 147 -2.17 -10.89 -0.81
CA ARG A 147 -2.42 -11.47 -2.14
C ARG A 147 -1.26 -11.30 -3.12
N LEU A 148 -0.25 -10.49 -2.78
CA LEU A 148 0.91 -10.24 -3.62
C LEU A 148 2.00 -11.31 -3.44
N SER A 149 2.71 -11.63 -4.53
CA SER A 149 3.88 -12.51 -4.46
C SER A 149 4.99 -11.90 -3.60
N GLY A 150 5.73 -12.73 -2.86
CA GLY A 150 6.84 -12.28 -2.02
C GLY A 150 6.47 -11.39 -0.84
N VAL A 151 5.19 -11.11 -0.63
CA VAL A 151 4.69 -10.35 0.53
C VAL A 151 3.97 -11.27 1.49
N ASN A 152 4.23 -11.15 2.77
CA ASN A 152 3.58 -11.88 3.84
C ASN A 152 3.34 -10.95 5.04
N ILE A 153 2.18 -11.07 5.68
CA ILE A 153 1.84 -10.31 6.89
C ILE A 153 1.73 -11.28 8.06
N ILE A 154 2.63 -11.18 9.02
CA ILE A 154 2.61 -12.01 10.22
C ILE A 154 2.20 -11.13 11.40
N ASP A 155 0.96 -11.28 11.87
CA ASP A 155 0.37 -10.54 12.99
C ASP A 155 0.58 -9.01 12.87
N GLY A 156 0.25 -8.46 11.68
CA GLY A 156 0.40 -7.05 11.36
C GLY A 156 1.81 -6.62 10.92
N GLN A 157 2.82 -7.48 11.02
CA GLN A 157 4.18 -7.21 10.56
C GLN A 157 4.33 -7.53 9.08
N ALA A 158 4.62 -6.52 8.25
CA ALA A 158 4.90 -6.73 6.84
C ALA A 158 6.29 -7.36 6.63
N SER A 159 6.33 -8.39 5.82
CA SER A 159 7.55 -9.03 5.35
C SER A 159 7.55 -9.10 3.83
N ILE A 160 8.48 -8.41 3.19
CA ILE A 160 8.72 -8.49 1.75
C ILE A 160 9.99 -9.33 1.56
N ARG A 161 9.88 -10.40 0.75
CA ARG A 161 11.00 -11.31 0.44
C ARG A 161 11.71 -11.87 1.69
N GLY A 162 10.92 -12.12 2.77
CA GLY A 162 11.43 -12.68 4.02
C GLY A 162 12.28 -11.74 4.88
N GLY A 163 12.33 -10.44 4.55
CA GLY A 163 13.17 -9.48 5.25
C GLY A 163 12.74 -9.20 6.70
N SER A 164 11.52 -9.54 7.09
CA SER A 164 11.03 -9.42 8.48
C SER A 164 10.50 -10.77 8.97
N GLY A 165 10.68 -11.06 10.26
CA GLY A 165 10.01 -12.13 10.97
C GLY A 165 8.91 -11.59 11.88
N TYR A 166 8.49 -12.38 12.85
CA TYR A 166 7.56 -11.96 13.88
C TYR A 166 8.30 -11.16 14.98
N ALA A 167 7.86 -9.94 15.23
CA ALA A 167 8.47 -9.01 16.18
C ALA A 167 7.42 -8.31 17.06
N TYR A 168 6.33 -8.99 17.36
CA TYR A 168 5.24 -8.48 18.23
C TYR A 168 4.72 -7.08 17.83
N GLY A 169 4.70 -6.78 16.52
CA GLY A 169 4.15 -5.55 15.98
C GLY A 169 5.01 -4.30 16.13
N ALA A 170 6.33 -4.44 16.35
CA ALA A 170 7.25 -3.33 16.42
C ALA A 170 8.33 -3.41 15.32
N GLY A 171 8.87 -2.27 14.90
CA GLY A 171 10.07 -2.20 14.08
C GLY A 171 9.88 -2.65 12.64
N SER A 172 8.91 -2.12 11.89
CA SER A 172 8.73 -2.46 10.48
C SER A 172 9.96 -2.08 9.63
N ARG A 173 10.37 -3.01 8.75
CA ARG A 173 11.38 -2.80 7.70
C ARG A 173 10.75 -2.45 6.34
N VAL A 174 9.43 -2.36 6.31
CA VAL A 174 8.63 -1.94 5.16
C VAL A 174 7.96 -0.63 5.50
N LEU A 175 8.14 0.37 4.66
CA LEU A 175 7.58 1.70 4.86
C LEU A 175 6.22 1.82 4.19
N LEU A 176 5.20 2.25 4.94
CA LEU A 176 3.94 2.70 4.37
C LEU A 176 4.03 4.19 4.01
N VAL A 177 3.70 4.51 2.78
CA VAL A 177 3.59 5.88 2.26
C VAL A 177 2.17 6.09 1.75
N VAL A 178 1.51 7.14 2.18
CA VAL A 178 0.19 7.54 1.68
C VAL A 178 0.30 8.93 1.08
N ASP A 179 -0.06 9.06 -0.19
CA ASP A 179 0.03 10.31 -0.94
C ASP A 179 1.40 11.02 -0.82
N ASN A 180 2.49 10.23 -0.98
CA ASN A 180 3.91 10.64 -0.96
C ASN A 180 4.51 10.97 0.42
N VAL A 181 3.81 10.80 1.54
CA VAL A 181 4.35 11.03 2.89
C VAL A 181 4.29 9.74 3.71
N PRO A 182 5.34 9.40 4.47
CA PRO A 182 5.34 8.27 5.39
C PRO A 182 4.14 8.29 6.36
N MET A 183 3.54 7.12 6.61
CA MET A 183 2.44 6.92 7.55
C MET A 183 2.74 5.73 8.47
N MET A 184 3.68 5.95 9.37
CA MET A 184 4.11 4.99 10.39
C MET A 184 3.89 5.59 11.76
N SER A 185 3.53 4.77 12.75
CA SER A 185 3.48 5.26 14.13
C SER A 185 4.89 5.61 14.61
N ALA A 186 5.01 6.64 15.40
CA ALA A 186 6.33 7.12 15.83
C ALA A 186 6.93 6.25 16.95
N ASP A 187 6.10 5.69 17.83
CA ASP A 187 6.48 4.86 18.98
C ASP A 187 6.97 3.46 18.58
N ARG A 188 6.23 2.77 17.72
CA ARG A 188 6.46 1.37 17.31
C ARG A 188 7.11 1.23 15.96
N ASN A 189 7.05 2.29 15.14
CA ASN A 189 7.42 2.23 13.71
C ASN A 189 6.67 1.09 13.00
N ASP A 190 5.36 0.99 13.25
CA ASP A 190 4.47 -0.02 12.68
C ASP A 190 3.48 0.58 11.67
N ILE A 191 2.95 -0.28 10.82
CA ILE A 191 1.94 0.07 9.82
C ILE A 191 0.56 0.01 10.45
N LYS A 192 -0.17 1.12 10.45
CA LYS A 192 -1.56 1.19 10.91
C LYS A 192 -2.52 0.81 9.76
N TRP A 193 -2.62 -0.49 9.47
CA TRP A 193 -3.32 -1.05 8.31
C TRP A 193 -4.77 -0.56 8.16
N ASN A 194 -5.50 -0.47 9.27
CA ASN A 194 -6.91 -0.07 9.30
C ASN A 194 -7.12 1.44 9.13
N PHE A 195 -6.04 2.24 9.23
CA PHE A 195 -6.10 3.69 9.09
C PHE A 195 -6.10 4.14 7.62
N VAL A 196 -5.67 3.28 6.69
CA VAL A 196 -5.71 3.58 5.25
C VAL A 196 -7.15 3.58 4.73
N PRO A 197 -7.63 4.66 4.08
CA PRO A 197 -9.00 4.78 3.59
C PRO A 197 -9.19 3.97 2.29
N MET A 198 -9.46 2.66 2.41
CA MET A 198 -9.58 1.74 1.29
C MET A 198 -10.66 2.15 0.27
N GLU A 199 -11.72 2.81 0.72
CA GLU A 199 -12.79 3.37 -0.13
C GLU A 199 -12.32 4.50 -1.06
N LEU A 200 -11.21 5.15 -0.73
CA LEU A 200 -10.59 6.22 -1.51
C LEU A 200 -9.36 5.77 -2.31
N VAL A 201 -8.92 4.54 -2.16
CA VAL A 201 -7.69 4.07 -2.82
C VAL A 201 -7.88 4.02 -4.34
N LYS A 202 -7.01 4.72 -5.06
CA LYS A 202 -6.91 4.68 -6.52
C LYS A 202 -5.94 3.58 -6.98
N GLN A 203 -4.79 3.46 -6.29
CA GLN A 203 -3.71 2.55 -6.65
C GLN A 203 -2.83 2.27 -5.43
N ILE A 204 -2.34 1.05 -5.31
CA ILE A 204 -1.31 0.65 -4.35
C ILE A 204 -0.12 0.14 -5.15
N GLU A 205 1.06 0.66 -4.86
CA GLU A 205 2.33 0.30 -5.48
C GLU A 205 3.24 -0.32 -4.43
N VAL A 206 3.75 -1.52 -4.67
CA VAL A 206 4.64 -2.21 -3.73
C VAL A 206 6.01 -2.38 -4.38
N THR A 207 6.95 -1.53 -3.97
CA THR A 207 8.36 -1.64 -4.39
C THR A 207 9.06 -2.66 -3.51
N LYS A 208 9.75 -3.62 -4.10
CA LYS A 208 10.47 -4.69 -3.40
C LYS A 208 11.96 -4.41 -3.37
N GLY A 209 12.58 -4.61 -2.21
CA GLY A 209 13.99 -4.30 -1.97
C GLY A 209 14.23 -2.92 -1.37
N ALA A 210 15.49 -2.59 -1.12
CA ALA A 210 15.89 -1.37 -0.43
C ALA A 210 15.57 -0.11 -1.24
N ALA A 211 14.79 0.80 -0.67
CA ALA A 211 14.36 2.05 -1.29
C ALA A 211 14.52 3.27 -0.35
N SER A 212 15.44 3.18 0.61
CA SER A 212 15.68 4.23 1.61
C SER A 212 16.15 5.55 1.02
N VAL A 213 16.77 5.55 -0.16
CA VAL A 213 17.22 6.81 -0.81
C VAL A 213 16.04 7.76 -1.01
N SER A 214 14.92 7.29 -1.53
CA SER A 214 13.79 8.15 -1.85
C SER A 214 12.94 8.54 -0.63
N TYR A 215 12.76 7.65 0.35
CA TYR A 215 11.78 7.84 1.43
C TYR A 215 12.37 7.80 2.84
N GLY A 216 13.64 7.44 3.01
CA GLY A 216 14.34 7.44 4.29
C GLY A 216 14.27 6.13 5.05
N ALA A 217 14.45 6.24 6.37
CA ALA A 217 14.44 5.11 7.28
C ALA A 217 13.18 4.24 7.14
N SER A 218 13.30 2.96 7.49
CA SER A 218 12.25 1.94 7.41
C SER A 218 11.88 1.43 6.00
N ALA A 219 12.40 2.04 4.92
CA ALA A 219 12.29 1.50 3.56
C ALA A 219 13.43 0.51 3.26
N LEU A 220 13.79 -0.33 4.25
CA LEU A 220 14.91 -1.27 4.18
C LEU A 220 14.60 -2.46 3.27
N ASN A 221 13.38 -2.99 3.33
CA ASN A 221 12.95 -4.15 2.55
C ASN A 221 11.93 -3.80 1.45
N GLY A 222 11.40 -2.59 1.47
CA GLY A 222 10.46 -2.13 0.46
C GLY A 222 9.54 -1.02 0.95
N ILE A 223 8.66 -0.62 0.04
CA ILE A 223 7.69 0.46 0.25
C ILE A 223 6.33 -0.01 -0.22
N ILE A 224 5.31 0.25 0.58
CA ILE A 224 3.90 0.19 0.18
C ILE A 224 3.43 1.63 -0.02
N HIS A 225 3.23 2.03 -1.26
CA HIS A 225 2.79 3.38 -1.61
C HIS A 225 1.32 3.36 -2.01
N VAL A 226 0.48 3.98 -1.20
CA VAL A 226 -0.95 4.11 -1.42
C VAL A 226 -1.26 5.48 -2.01
N ARG A 227 -1.96 5.51 -3.12
CA ARG A 227 -2.45 6.72 -3.76
C ARG A 227 -3.96 6.79 -3.63
N THR A 228 -4.47 7.89 -3.13
CA THR A 228 -5.90 8.13 -2.97
C THR A 228 -6.46 9.02 -4.07
N ALA A 229 -7.76 8.85 -4.37
CA ALA A 229 -8.43 9.51 -5.49
C ALA A 229 -8.83 10.97 -5.18
N TYR A 230 -8.99 11.76 -6.25
CA TYR A 230 -9.68 13.05 -6.29
C TYR A 230 -10.82 13.00 -7.31
N ALA A 231 -11.64 14.04 -7.40
CA ALA A 231 -12.74 14.12 -8.36
C ALA A 231 -12.26 14.15 -9.83
N GLU A 232 -11.10 14.73 -10.10
CA GLU A 232 -10.48 14.84 -11.43
C GLU A 232 -11.45 15.39 -12.50
N GLY A 233 -12.31 16.36 -12.12
CA GLY A 233 -13.29 17.01 -13.00
C GLY A 233 -14.61 16.23 -13.18
N ARG A 234 -14.68 14.97 -12.73
CA ARG A 234 -15.90 14.15 -12.77
C ARG A 234 -16.31 13.77 -11.34
N PRO A 235 -17.56 14.09 -10.93
CA PRO A 235 -18.05 13.57 -9.66
C PRO A 235 -18.17 12.05 -9.72
N TRP A 236 -17.89 11.40 -8.59
CA TRP A 236 -18.11 9.97 -8.43
C TRP A 236 -18.58 9.67 -7.00
N THR A 237 -19.38 8.64 -6.87
CA THR A 237 -19.89 8.16 -5.58
C THR A 237 -19.70 6.65 -5.51
N LYS A 238 -19.20 6.17 -4.38
CA LYS A 238 -19.07 4.73 -4.09
C LYS A 238 -19.75 4.44 -2.76
N PHE A 239 -20.52 3.37 -2.75
CA PHE A 239 -21.09 2.79 -1.54
C PHE A 239 -20.80 1.31 -1.53
N SER A 240 -20.38 0.77 -0.40
CA SER A 240 -20.27 -0.67 -0.24
C SER A 240 -20.61 -1.10 1.19
N THR A 241 -21.20 -2.28 1.30
CA THR A 241 -21.42 -2.94 2.58
C THR A 241 -21.11 -4.42 2.43
N PHE A 242 -20.56 -5.01 3.47
CA PHE A 242 -20.37 -6.45 3.52
C PHE A 242 -20.70 -7.03 4.89
N HIS A 243 -21.05 -8.29 4.90
CA HIS A 243 -21.25 -9.11 6.09
C HIS A 243 -20.60 -10.47 5.90
N VAL A 244 -19.73 -10.87 6.82
CA VAL A 244 -19.01 -12.15 6.83
C VAL A 244 -19.35 -12.86 8.14
N ILE A 245 -19.57 -14.17 8.09
CA ILE A 245 -19.81 -15.02 9.25
C ILE A 245 -18.83 -16.19 9.31
N TYR A 246 -18.54 -16.64 10.51
CA TYR A 246 -17.65 -17.77 10.82
C TYR A 246 -18.47 -18.86 11.53
N PRO A 247 -19.24 -19.68 10.80
CA PRO A 247 -20.25 -20.56 11.41
C PRO A 247 -19.62 -21.72 12.19
N ASP A 248 -18.38 -22.10 11.87
CA ASP A 248 -17.74 -23.26 12.44
C ASP A 248 -16.23 -23.03 12.70
N THR A 249 -15.62 -23.93 13.46
CA THR A 249 -14.18 -23.98 13.72
C THR A 249 -13.48 -24.83 12.65
N ALA A 250 -12.15 -24.71 12.55
CA ALA A 250 -11.33 -25.61 11.76
C ALA A 250 -10.61 -26.61 12.70
N GLY A 251 -10.35 -27.82 12.19
CA GLY A 251 -9.73 -28.90 12.99
C GLY A 251 -10.64 -29.40 14.12
N SER A 252 -10.03 -29.76 15.25
CA SER A 252 -10.70 -30.28 16.44
C SER A 252 -11.05 -29.20 17.49
N ALA A 253 -10.90 -27.92 17.15
CA ALA A 253 -11.11 -26.82 18.07
C ALA A 253 -12.56 -26.71 18.54
N LEU A 254 -12.75 -26.42 19.83
CA LEU A 254 -14.07 -26.22 20.39
C LEU A 254 -14.66 -24.88 19.95
N LYS A 255 -15.96 -24.90 19.69
CA LYS A 255 -16.76 -23.75 19.34
C LYS A 255 -17.16 -22.99 20.62
N TRP A 256 -16.46 -21.92 20.93
CA TRP A 256 -16.66 -21.16 22.16
C TRP A 256 -17.89 -20.23 22.14
N TRP A 257 -18.42 -19.91 20.96
CA TRP A 257 -19.45 -18.88 20.80
C TRP A 257 -20.92 -19.38 20.88
N GLY A 258 -21.13 -20.66 21.09
CA GLY A 258 -22.50 -21.20 21.19
C GLY A 258 -23.39 -20.85 19.98
N HIS A 259 -24.48 -20.12 20.20
CA HIS A 259 -25.43 -19.73 19.15
C HIS A 259 -25.10 -18.37 18.49
N ARG A 260 -24.21 -17.57 19.07
CA ARG A 260 -23.81 -16.26 18.52
C ARG A 260 -22.61 -16.40 17.61
N VAL A 261 -22.89 -16.61 16.33
CA VAL A 261 -21.85 -16.80 15.32
C VAL A 261 -20.96 -15.56 15.20
N PRO A 262 -19.61 -15.69 15.27
CA PRO A 262 -18.69 -14.60 15.02
C PRO A 262 -18.91 -14.01 13.64
N TYR A 263 -18.71 -12.70 13.52
CA TYR A 263 -19.03 -11.97 12.31
C TYR A 263 -18.10 -10.78 12.09
N GLN A 264 -18.10 -10.30 10.85
CA GLN A 264 -17.50 -9.01 10.47
C GLN A 264 -18.45 -8.29 9.52
N SER A 265 -18.83 -7.07 9.85
CA SER A 265 -19.70 -6.22 9.04
C SER A 265 -19.07 -4.86 8.84
N SER A 266 -19.19 -4.31 7.65
CA SER A 266 -18.71 -2.95 7.35
C SER A 266 -19.63 -2.24 6.39
N VAL A 267 -19.68 -0.92 6.55
CA VAL A 267 -20.30 0.01 5.61
C VAL A 267 -19.26 1.06 5.24
N SER A 268 -19.13 1.33 3.95
CA SER A 268 -18.24 2.35 3.39
C SER A 268 -19.00 3.24 2.42
N PHE A 269 -18.74 4.52 2.51
CA PHE A 269 -19.23 5.54 1.58
C PHE A 269 -18.07 6.43 1.17
N ALA A 270 -18.04 6.79 -0.11
CA ALA A 270 -17.09 7.78 -0.62
C ALA A 270 -17.75 8.63 -1.71
N HIS A 271 -17.47 9.92 -1.70
CA HIS A 271 -17.94 10.87 -2.71
C HIS A 271 -16.86 11.88 -3.03
N ALA A 272 -16.74 12.24 -4.30
CA ALA A 272 -15.82 13.24 -4.77
C ALA A 272 -16.48 14.13 -5.82
N GLU A 273 -16.25 15.43 -5.73
CA GLU A 273 -16.82 16.42 -6.65
C GLU A 273 -15.87 17.62 -6.79
N THR A 274 -15.93 18.27 -7.94
CA THR A 274 -15.31 19.57 -8.18
C THR A 274 -16.39 20.64 -8.13
N THR A 275 -16.30 21.58 -7.19
CA THR A 275 -17.24 22.71 -7.07
C THR A 275 -17.13 23.66 -8.27
N LYS A 276 -18.15 24.47 -8.52
CA LYS A 276 -18.12 25.54 -9.55
C LYS A 276 -16.95 26.51 -9.37
N GLY A 277 -16.43 26.66 -8.15
CA GLY A 277 -15.25 27.47 -7.85
C GLY A 277 -13.91 26.78 -8.08
N GLY A 278 -13.90 25.58 -8.67
CA GLY A 278 -12.68 24.80 -8.96
C GLY A 278 -12.01 24.20 -7.73
N LEU A 279 -12.74 23.97 -6.63
CA LEU A 279 -12.27 23.23 -5.48
C LEU A 279 -12.69 21.78 -5.63
N ASP A 280 -11.73 20.88 -5.77
CA ASP A 280 -11.97 19.44 -5.62
C ASP A 280 -12.11 19.12 -4.13
N TRP A 281 -13.13 18.34 -3.78
CA TRP A 281 -13.28 17.80 -2.46
C TRP A 281 -13.66 16.32 -2.51
N VAL A 282 -13.22 15.59 -1.53
CA VAL A 282 -13.48 14.15 -1.37
C VAL A 282 -13.88 13.91 0.08
N LEU A 283 -14.89 13.09 0.30
CA LEU A 283 -15.31 12.60 1.61
C LEU A 283 -15.37 11.09 1.57
N GLY A 284 -14.72 10.44 2.52
CA GLY A 284 -14.79 9.01 2.77
C GLY A 284 -15.28 8.73 4.19
N VAL A 285 -16.16 7.75 4.35
CA VAL A 285 -16.63 7.27 5.66
C VAL A 285 -16.59 5.75 5.67
N ASN A 286 -16.06 5.16 6.73
CA ASN A 286 -16.09 3.72 6.95
C ASN A 286 -16.48 3.41 8.38
N ALA A 287 -17.40 2.48 8.57
CA ALA A 287 -17.72 1.90 9.86
C ALA A 287 -17.59 0.38 9.78
N LEU A 288 -17.01 -0.23 10.82
CA LEU A 288 -16.83 -1.67 10.92
C LEU A 288 -17.19 -2.14 12.32
N SER A 289 -17.85 -3.29 12.40
CA SER A 289 -18.09 -4.05 13.63
C SER A 289 -17.74 -5.51 13.39
N ALA A 290 -16.84 -6.05 14.18
CA ALA A 290 -16.42 -7.44 14.12
C ALA A 290 -16.35 -8.07 15.50
N GLN A 291 -16.80 -9.33 15.58
CA GLN A 291 -16.44 -10.26 16.63
C GLN A 291 -15.65 -11.38 15.93
N GLY A 292 -14.38 -11.49 16.28
CA GLY A 292 -13.50 -12.47 15.66
C GLY A 292 -13.84 -13.92 16.04
N TRP A 293 -13.25 -14.86 15.33
CA TRP A 293 -13.36 -16.30 15.60
C TRP A 293 -12.50 -16.72 16.80
N LEU A 294 -11.53 -15.92 17.21
CA LEU A 294 -10.73 -16.11 18.42
C LEU A 294 -11.43 -15.43 19.60
N GLN A 295 -11.47 -16.09 20.74
CA GLN A 295 -12.13 -15.54 21.93
C GLN A 295 -11.40 -14.29 22.43
N GLY A 296 -12.12 -13.18 22.53
CA GLY A 296 -11.57 -11.88 22.91
C GLY A 296 -11.09 -11.02 21.72
N ASP A 297 -10.98 -11.59 20.53
CA ASP A 297 -10.68 -10.82 19.31
C ASP A 297 -11.94 -10.08 18.84
N SER A 298 -11.85 -8.78 18.73
CA SER A 298 -12.98 -7.93 18.31
C SER A 298 -12.49 -6.60 17.76
N GLU A 299 -13.27 -5.99 16.88
CA GLU A 299 -13.00 -4.63 16.41
C GLU A 299 -14.30 -3.86 16.16
N LYS A 300 -14.37 -2.64 16.69
CA LYS A 300 -15.36 -1.64 16.29
C LYS A 300 -14.64 -0.37 15.92
N ARG A 301 -14.84 0.12 14.71
CA ARG A 301 -14.22 1.38 14.25
C ARG A 301 -15.19 2.24 13.47
N ALA A 302 -14.94 3.54 13.55
CA ALA A 302 -15.50 4.55 12.65
C ALA A 302 -14.37 5.43 12.15
N ARG A 303 -14.32 5.68 10.85
CA ARG A 303 -13.31 6.52 10.19
C ARG A 303 -13.96 7.51 9.27
N ILE A 304 -13.47 8.76 9.30
CA ILE A 304 -13.86 9.82 8.39
C ILE A 304 -12.58 10.36 7.75
N THR A 305 -12.57 10.44 6.43
CA THR A 305 -11.46 10.96 5.64
C THR A 305 -11.97 12.07 4.75
N PHE A 306 -11.29 13.20 4.71
CA PHE A 306 -11.58 14.25 3.73
C PHE A 306 -10.30 14.66 2.99
N LYS A 307 -10.47 15.15 1.76
CA LYS A 307 -9.38 15.69 0.95
C LYS A 307 -9.87 16.92 0.22
N THR A 308 -8.99 17.89 0.05
CA THR A 308 -9.26 19.07 -0.76
C THR A 308 -8.10 19.36 -1.69
N ARG A 309 -8.41 19.92 -2.85
CA ARG A 309 -7.41 20.42 -3.80
C ARG A 309 -7.96 21.62 -4.56
N LYS A 310 -7.18 22.68 -4.62
CA LYS A 310 -7.49 23.85 -5.45
C LYS A 310 -6.28 24.22 -6.29
N TYR A 311 -6.49 24.44 -7.58
CA TYR A 311 -5.46 24.92 -8.49
C TYR A 311 -5.28 26.43 -8.35
N PHE A 312 -4.07 26.92 -8.54
CA PHE A 312 -3.79 28.36 -8.62
C PHE A 312 -4.44 28.95 -9.88
N LYS A 313 -4.76 30.23 -9.86
CA LYS A 313 -5.37 30.93 -11.01
C LYS A 313 -4.53 30.81 -12.29
N ASN A 314 -3.20 30.80 -12.17
CA ASN A 314 -2.26 30.63 -13.27
C ASN A 314 -2.03 29.15 -13.70
N GLN A 315 -2.76 28.20 -13.11
CA GLN A 315 -2.64 26.75 -13.36
C GLN A 315 -1.23 26.13 -13.11
N LYS A 316 -0.26 26.92 -12.63
CA LYS A 316 1.11 26.48 -12.37
C LYS A 316 1.29 25.74 -11.04
N GLY A 317 0.22 25.42 -10.34
CA GLY A 317 0.29 24.70 -9.09
C GLY A 317 -1.06 24.47 -8.44
N SER A 318 -1.04 23.81 -7.30
CA SER A 318 -2.22 23.52 -6.49
C SER A 318 -1.83 23.39 -5.02
N TRP A 319 -2.80 23.59 -4.15
CA TRP A 319 -2.68 23.35 -2.72
C TRP A 319 -3.89 22.57 -2.21
N GLY A 320 -3.76 21.99 -1.06
CA GLY A 320 -4.84 21.22 -0.46
C GLY A 320 -4.59 20.92 1.01
N LEU A 321 -5.62 20.40 1.61
CA LEU A 321 -5.65 19.91 2.98
C LEU A 321 -6.35 18.57 2.97
N ASP A 322 -5.64 17.54 3.43
CA ASP A 322 -6.19 16.19 3.59
C ASP A 322 -6.27 15.87 5.08
N GLY A 323 -7.28 15.13 5.52
CA GLY A 323 -7.43 14.72 6.91
C GLY A 323 -8.05 13.34 7.03
N ASN A 324 -7.64 12.59 8.04
CA ASN A 324 -8.16 11.25 8.35
C ASN A 324 -8.28 11.08 9.86
N PHE A 325 -9.45 10.68 10.32
CA PHE A 325 -9.78 10.53 11.73
C PHE A 325 -10.44 9.18 11.95
N MET A 326 -9.97 8.43 12.92
CA MET A 326 -10.51 7.10 13.25
C MET A 326 -10.59 6.92 14.75
N PHE A 327 -11.76 6.53 15.21
CA PHE A 327 -11.96 5.94 16.54
C PHE A 327 -12.10 4.43 16.40
N LYS A 328 -11.40 3.68 17.26
CA LYS A 328 -11.38 2.22 17.23
C LYS A 328 -11.37 1.65 18.63
N LYS A 329 -12.23 0.66 18.88
CA LYS A 329 -12.16 -0.25 20.02
C LYS A 329 -11.76 -1.62 19.53
N GLN A 330 -10.72 -2.19 20.12
CA GLN A 330 -10.17 -3.46 19.67
C GLN A 330 -9.87 -4.37 20.86
N GLY A 331 -10.21 -5.65 20.72
CA GLY A 331 -9.68 -6.74 21.53
C GLY A 331 -8.68 -7.54 20.71
N ASN A 332 -7.57 -7.95 21.29
CA ASN A 332 -6.52 -8.72 20.64
C ASN A 332 -6.32 -10.07 21.31
N PHE A 333 -6.31 -11.13 20.52
CA PHE A 333 -5.94 -12.46 20.93
C PHE A 333 -4.42 -12.66 20.75
N LEU A 334 -3.72 -13.06 21.80
CA LEU A 334 -2.26 -13.21 21.73
C LEU A 334 -1.84 -14.65 21.42
N ILE A 335 -2.16 -15.62 22.25
CA ILE A 335 -1.75 -17.03 22.16
C ILE A 335 -2.89 -17.95 22.61
N TRP A 336 -2.96 -19.13 22.00
CA TRP A 336 -3.96 -20.15 22.29
C TRP A 336 -3.74 -20.91 23.61
N SER A 337 -4.78 -21.57 24.10
CA SER A 337 -4.70 -22.46 25.24
C SER A 337 -4.01 -23.81 24.91
N ASN A 338 -4.25 -24.37 23.71
CA ASN A 338 -3.58 -25.54 23.16
C ASN A 338 -3.86 -25.65 21.64
N ASP A 339 -3.18 -26.56 20.95
CA ASP A 339 -3.27 -26.78 19.49
C ASP A 339 -4.51 -27.53 19.00
N SER A 340 -5.35 -28.03 19.91
CA SER A 340 -6.51 -28.85 19.59
C SER A 340 -7.82 -28.19 20.05
N THR A 341 -8.40 -28.65 21.14
CA THR A 341 -9.71 -28.16 21.63
C THR A 341 -9.67 -26.70 22.03
N GLY A 342 -8.55 -26.19 22.57
CA GLY A 342 -8.35 -24.82 22.99
C GLY A 342 -7.71 -23.89 21.97
N ALA A 343 -7.67 -24.27 20.70
CA ALA A 343 -6.96 -23.48 19.67
C ALA A 343 -7.57 -22.08 19.45
N TYR A 344 -8.85 -21.89 19.71
CA TYR A 344 -9.55 -20.60 19.58
C TYR A 344 -9.82 -19.93 20.94
N LEU A 345 -9.30 -20.50 22.00
CA LEU A 345 -9.36 -19.95 23.37
C LEU A 345 -8.00 -19.40 23.77
N PRO A 346 -7.92 -18.25 24.45
CA PRO A 346 -6.65 -17.71 24.93
C PRO A 346 -6.08 -18.59 26.03
N ILE A 347 -4.75 -18.60 26.18
CA ILE A 347 -4.06 -19.33 27.24
C ILE A 347 -4.48 -18.83 28.64
N SER A 348 -4.77 -17.54 28.75
CA SER A 348 -5.33 -16.87 29.92
C SER A 348 -6.18 -15.69 29.44
N THR A 349 -7.23 -15.36 30.19
CA THR A 349 -8.03 -14.15 29.89
C THR A 349 -7.23 -12.85 30.06
N THR A 350 -6.16 -12.86 30.84
CA THR A 350 -5.25 -11.73 31.05
C THR A 350 -4.31 -11.49 29.86
N THR A 351 -4.12 -12.50 28.98
CA THR A 351 -3.35 -12.32 27.74
C THR A 351 -4.12 -11.60 26.63
N ASN A 352 -5.43 -11.45 26.74
CA ASN A 352 -6.23 -10.63 25.84
C ASN A 352 -6.11 -9.15 26.22
N THR A 353 -5.68 -8.34 25.29
CA THR A 353 -5.60 -6.89 25.47
C THR A 353 -6.77 -6.19 24.81
N PHE A 354 -7.35 -5.20 25.48
CA PHE A 354 -8.41 -4.35 24.94
C PHE A 354 -7.91 -2.92 24.87
N THR A 355 -8.08 -2.28 23.73
CA THR A 355 -7.65 -0.90 23.52
C THR A 355 -8.76 -0.05 22.92
N ASP A 356 -8.83 1.19 23.36
CA ASP A 356 -9.61 2.25 22.75
C ASP A 356 -8.63 3.23 22.12
N ASP A 357 -8.63 3.31 20.79
CA ASP A 357 -7.66 4.09 20.02
C ASP A 357 -8.33 5.29 19.34
N LEU A 358 -7.69 6.44 19.40
CA LEU A 358 -7.97 7.59 18.55
C LEU A 358 -6.76 7.87 17.66
N TRP A 359 -6.92 7.69 16.36
CA TRP A 359 -5.87 7.96 15.37
C TRP A 359 -6.31 9.10 14.46
N MET A 360 -5.41 10.04 14.21
CA MET A 360 -5.70 11.19 13.36
C MET A 360 -4.50 11.60 12.53
N SER A 361 -4.75 12.06 11.31
CA SER A 361 -3.77 12.77 10.50
C SER A 361 -4.35 14.04 9.88
N LEU A 362 -3.51 15.04 9.70
CA LEU A 362 -3.82 16.28 9.01
C LEU A 362 -2.63 16.66 8.13
N ASP A 363 -2.88 16.80 6.83
CA ASP A 363 -1.84 16.91 5.82
C ASP A 363 -2.05 18.16 4.94
N PRO A 364 -1.63 19.36 5.33
CA PRO A 364 -1.54 20.51 4.42
C PRO A 364 -0.41 20.31 3.42
N TRP A 365 -0.66 20.70 2.16
CA TRP A 365 0.33 20.56 1.10
C TRP A 365 0.19 21.63 0.02
N VAL A 366 1.29 21.90 -0.65
CA VAL A 366 1.35 22.77 -1.83
C VAL A 366 2.33 22.20 -2.85
N LYS A 367 1.99 22.30 -4.13
CA LYS A 367 2.89 22.01 -5.25
C LYS A 367 2.80 23.11 -6.28
N TRP A 368 3.93 23.46 -6.89
CA TRP A 368 3.97 24.46 -7.95
C TRP A 368 5.08 24.19 -8.95
N THR A 369 4.90 24.74 -10.15
CA THR A 369 5.91 24.74 -11.20
C THR A 369 6.41 26.17 -11.38
N ALA A 370 7.71 26.38 -11.23
CA ALA A 370 8.36 27.64 -11.44
C ALA A 370 8.40 28.04 -12.93
N ASN A 371 8.75 29.29 -13.25
CA ASN A 371 8.76 29.76 -14.62
C ASN A 371 9.78 29.04 -15.52
N ASN A 372 10.86 28.51 -14.95
CA ASN A 372 11.88 27.71 -15.64
C ASN A 372 11.45 26.23 -15.84
N GLY A 373 10.24 25.84 -15.45
CA GLY A 373 9.73 24.47 -15.54
C GLY A 373 10.05 23.57 -14.34
N ASP A 374 10.77 24.06 -13.35
CA ASP A 374 11.10 23.30 -12.14
C ASP A 374 9.86 23.09 -11.28
N GLN A 375 9.74 21.87 -10.75
CA GLN A 375 8.60 21.49 -9.92
C GLN A 375 9.02 21.44 -8.45
N HIS A 376 8.16 21.98 -7.62
CA HIS A 376 8.35 22.01 -6.17
C HIS A 376 7.12 21.42 -5.50
N GLN A 377 7.34 20.65 -4.44
CA GLN A 377 6.27 20.14 -3.59
C GLN A 377 6.71 20.30 -2.14
N TYR A 378 5.83 20.84 -1.31
CA TYR A 378 6.00 20.86 0.14
C TYR A 378 4.76 20.26 0.79
N ARG A 379 4.97 19.36 1.73
CA ARG A 379 3.91 18.67 2.44
C ARG A 379 4.27 18.55 3.92
N ILE A 380 3.28 18.78 4.75
CA ILE A 380 3.36 18.53 6.20
C ILE A 380 2.39 17.41 6.52
N ARG A 381 2.73 16.53 7.45
CA ARG A 381 1.81 15.56 8.07
C ARG A 381 1.90 15.69 9.57
N LEU A 382 0.77 15.95 10.21
CA LEU A 382 0.56 15.73 11.63
C LEU A 382 -0.09 14.36 11.77
N PHE A 383 0.58 13.42 12.42
CA PHE A 383 0.03 12.07 12.66
C PHE A 383 0.09 11.75 14.13
N SER A 384 -1.06 11.40 14.71
CA SER A 384 -1.20 11.12 16.14
C SER A 384 -1.96 9.82 16.36
N THR A 385 -1.47 9.02 17.30
CA THR A 385 -2.14 7.86 17.85
C THR A 385 -2.23 8.00 19.36
N VAL A 386 -3.43 7.88 19.93
CA VAL A 386 -3.69 8.09 21.36
C VAL A 386 -4.61 6.98 21.84
N GLN A 387 -4.35 6.44 23.03
CA GLN A 387 -5.22 5.49 23.72
C GLN A 387 -5.80 6.16 24.99
N PRO A 388 -6.86 6.97 24.86
CA PRO A 388 -7.31 7.88 25.92
C PRO A 388 -7.95 7.18 27.14
N TYR A 389 -8.33 5.92 27.00
CA TYR A 389 -9.06 5.17 28.05
C TYR A 389 -8.23 4.05 28.68
N ASP A 390 -6.95 3.96 28.39
CA ASP A 390 -6.04 3.11 29.13
C ASP A 390 -5.69 3.82 30.45
N VAL A 391 -6.20 3.28 31.58
CA VAL A 391 -6.07 3.91 32.89
C VAL A 391 -4.64 3.86 33.43
N HIS A 392 -3.82 2.92 32.90
CA HIS A 392 -2.48 2.67 33.44
C HIS A 392 -1.36 3.20 32.56
N LEU A 393 -1.47 3.12 31.23
CA LEU A 393 -0.36 3.39 30.32
C LEU A 393 -0.58 4.62 29.43
N GLN A 394 -1.82 4.94 29.07
CA GLN A 394 -2.22 6.06 28.20
C GLN A 394 -1.21 6.35 27.06
N PRO A 395 -0.84 5.34 26.25
CA PRO A 395 0.19 5.52 25.25
C PRO A 395 -0.24 6.55 24.21
N GLN A 396 0.66 7.49 23.93
CA GLN A 396 0.47 8.56 22.96
C GLN A 396 1.69 8.66 22.05
N SER A 397 1.44 8.86 20.79
CA SER A 397 2.50 9.04 19.79
C SER A 397 2.08 10.15 18.83
N HIS A 398 2.88 11.19 18.74
CA HIS A 398 2.65 12.35 17.88
C HIS A 398 3.85 12.51 16.96
N ASN A 399 3.60 12.69 15.66
CA ASN A 399 4.63 12.86 14.65
C ASN A 399 4.28 14.02 13.73
N LEU A 400 5.13 15.06 13.72
CA LEU A 400 5.10 16.15 12.76
C LEU A 400 6.15 15.88 11.70
N ILE A 401 5.74 15.53 10.48
CA ILE A 401 6.61 15.24 9.35
C ILE A 401 6.53 16.40 8.37
N GLN A 402 7.68 16.87 7.90
CA GLN A 402 7.82 17.87 6.85
C GLN A 402 8.64 17.27 5.71
N ASP A 403 8.14 17.37 4.50
CA ASP A 403 8.78 16.83 3.28
C ASP A 403 8.76 17.91 2.19
N TYR A 404 9.94 18.32 1.74
CA TYR A 404 10.11 19.19 0.60
C TYR A 404 10.83 18.45 -0.51
N GLN A 405 10.30 18.55 -1.72
CA GLN A 405 10.86 17.94 -2.92
C GLN A 405 10.99 18.98 -4.03
N TYR A 406 12.13 18.99 -4.67
CA TYR A 406 12.48 19.72 -5.87
C TYR A 406 12.69 18.73 -7.02
N LYS A 407 12.21 19.07 -8.22
CA LYS A 407 12.41 18.27 -9.42
C LYS A 407 12.73 19.19 -10.60
N HIS A 408 13.86 18.93 -11.23
CA HIS A 408 14.33 19.60 -12.44
C HIS A 408 14.29 18.63 -13.62
N THR A 409 13.74 19.07 -14.75
CA THR A 409 13.76 18.31 -16.00
C THR A 409 15.06 18.59 -16.76
N LEU A 410 15.84 17.55 -17.00
CA LEU A 410 17.13 17.68 -17.68
C LEU A 410 16.96 17.96 -19.16
N PRO A 411 17.87 18.74 -19.78
CA PRO A 411 17.82 19.04 -21.21
C PRO A 411 17.82 17.77 -22.07
N THR A 412 17.03 17.80 -23.14
CA THR A 412 16.94 16.71 -24.13
C THR A 412 17.91 16.86 -25.29
N THR A 413 18.79 17.85 -25.22
CA THR A 413 19.75 18.17 -26.28
C THR A 413 20.70 17.00 -26.56
N ILE A 414 20.77 16.59 -27.81
CA ILE A 414 21.73 15.62 -28.32
C ILE A 414 23.07 16.34 -28.54
N ARG A 415 24.16 15.81 -27.99
CA ARG A 415 25.52 16.34 -28.12
C ARG A 415 26.30 15.45 -29.10
N PRO A 416 27.38 15.92 -29.75
CA PRO A 416 28.16 15.14 -30.71
C PRO A 416 28.66 13.77 -30.21
N TRP A 417 28.95 13.66 -28.89
CA TRP A 417 29.35 12.37 -28.30
C TRP A 417 28.17 11.39 -28.18
N HIS A 418 26.90 11.89 -28.03
CA HIS A 418 25.72 11.04 -28.08
C HIS A 418 25.59 10.37 -29.44
N GLU A 419 25.72 11.14 -30.52
CA GLU A 419 25.63 10.64 -31.87
C GLU A 419 26.68 9.58 -32.18
N ARG A 420 27.93 9.76 -31.69
CA ARG A 420 29.00 8.77 -31.82
C ARG A 420 28.66 7.43 -31.14
N LEU A 421 27.84 7.44 -30.11
CA LEU A 421 27.33 6.26 -29.35
C LEU A 421 25.99 5.76 -29.88
N GLY A 422 25.46 6.32 -30.99
CA GLY A 422 24.15 5.95 -31.54
C GLY A 422 22.96 6.39 -30.66
N ILE A 423 23.14 7.41 -29.79
CA ILE A 423 22.08 7.94 -28.94
C ILE A 423 21.33 9.03 -29.72
N THR A 424 20.08 8.76 -30.06
CA THR A 424 19.20 9.66 -30.84
C THR A 424 18.18 10.39 -29.99
N SER A 425 17.93 9.94 -28.76
CA SER A 425 17.02 10.58 -27.82
C SER A 425 17.55 10.55 -26.40
N THR A 426 17.28 11.61 -25.65
CA THR A 426 17.59 11.66 -24.21
C THR A 426 16.45 12.33 -23.44
N SER A 427 16.14 11.82 -22.28
CA SER A 427 15.27 12.47 -21.31
C SER A 427 15.78 12.22 -19.91
N GLY A 428 15.41 13.06 -18.95
CA GLY A 428 15.85 12.78 -17.59
C GLY A 428 15.34 13.81 -16.58
N THR A 429 15.58 13.48 -15.31
CA THR A 429 15.19 14.32 -14.18
C THR A 429 16.27 14.27 -13.09
N LEU A 430 16.48 15.42 -12.46
CA LEU A 430 17.19 15.54 -11.21
C LEU A 430 16.15 15.83 -10.13
N SER A 431 16.07 15.00 -9.11
CA SER A 431 15.21 15.20 -7.95
C SER A 431 16.08 15.38 -6.72
N ALA A 432 15.73 16.32 -5.86
CA ALA A 432 16.38 16.51 -4.58
C ALA A 432 15.32 16.86 -3.52
N GLY A 433 15.58 16.57 -2.27
CA GLY A 433 14.64 16.90 -1.22
C GLY A 433 15.26 16.84 0.16
N ILE A 434 14.55 17.46 1.09
CA ILE A 434 14.83 17.43 2.52
C ILE A 434 13.57 16.98 3.25
N ASN A 435 13.75 16.21 4.30
CA ASN A 435 12.68 15.87 5.20
C ASN A 435 13.13 16.05 6.65
N ALA A 436 12.20 16.40 7.51
CA ALA A 436 12.39 16.48 8.94
C ALA A 436 11.18 15.91 9.65
N SER A 437 11.36 15.30 10.80
CA SER A 437 10.26 14.96 11.69
C SER A 437 10.58 15.30 13.14
N HIS A 438 9.53 15.72 13.84
CA HIS A 438 9.55 15.89 15.30
C HIS A 438 8.52 14.95 15.89
N GLN A 439 8.92 14.16 16.87
CA GLN A 439 8.17 13.06 17.43
C GLN A 439 8.10 13.19 18.96
N ILE A 440 6.92 12.95 19.52
CA ILE A 440 6.70 12.91 20.96
C ILE A 440 6.06 11.55 21.27
N TYR A 441 6.61 10.82 22.21
CA TYR A 441 6.12 9.54 22.68
C TYR A 441 5.86 9.64 24.17
N ILE A 442 4.72 9.15 24.62
CA ILE A 442 4.35 9.10 26.03
C ILE A 442 3.76 7.71 26.29
N ASP A 443 4.43 6.92 27.11
CA ASP A 443 3.98 5.58 27.49
C ASP A 443 4.75 5.13 28.74
N ASP A 444 4.05 4.71 29.78
CA ASP A 444 4.69 4.22 31.00
C ASP A 444 5.51 2.95 30.77
N ALA A 445 5.13 2.13 29.75
CA ALA A 445 5.90 0.95 29.37
C ALA A 445 7.30 1.26 28.82
N ILE A 446 7.54 2.48 28.37
CA ILE A 446 8.87 2.95 27.92
C ILE A 446 9.54 3.88 28.91
N GLY A 447 9.00 4.05 30.13
CA GLY A 447 9.55 4.90 31.17
C GLY A 447 9.12 6.36 31.09
N GLY A 448 8.00 6.66 30.42
CA GLY A 448 7.38 7.99 30.37
C GLY A 448 7.49 8.69 29.02
N ALA A 449 7.86 9.97 29.03
CA ALA A 449 7.90 10.80 27.84
C ALA A 449 9.28 10.85 27.19
N HIS A 450 9.32 10.66 25.87
CA HIS A 450 10.54 10.76 25.06
C HIS A 450 10.31 11.69 23.85
N ASN A 451 11.38 12.34 23.37
CA ASN A 451 11.36 13.22 22.21
C ASN A 451 12.29 12.70 21.12
N GLY A 452 11.76 12.55 19.90
CA GLY A 452 12.49 12.14 18.74
C GLY A 452 12.58 13.25 17.68
N ASN A 453 13.70 13.34 16.99
CA ASN A 453 13.87 14.21 15.83
C ASN A 453 14.61 13.45 14.74
N THR A 454 14.14 13.57 13.49
CA THR A 454 14.87 13.08 12.32
C THR A 454 15.09 14.22 11.33
N ALA A 455 16.20 14.21 10.64
CA ALA A 455 16.49 15.11 9.53
C ALA A 455 17.26 14.38 8.44
N GLY A 456 16.82 14.51 7.19
CA GLY A 456 17.42 13.83 6.05
C GLY A 456 17.40 14.67 4.79
N ALA A 457 18.37 14.41 3.90
CA ALA A 457 18.44 14.99 2.57
C ALA A 457 18.77 13.91 1.54
N PHE A 458 18.19 14.02 0.35
CA PHE A 458 18.47 13.12 -0.76
C PHE A 458 18.65 13.86 -2.07
N ILE A 459 19.37 13.22 -2.95
CA ILE A 459 19.50 13.60 -4.37
C ILE A 459 19.37 12.34 -5.21
N GLN A 460 18.69 12.46 -6.36
CA GLN A 460 18.46 11.37 -7.29
C GLN A 460 18.54 11.87 -8.71
N PHE A 461 19.37 11.24 -9.50
CA PHE A 461 19.55 11.47 -10.92
C PHE A 461 18.94 10.32 -11.70
N GLN A 462 18.14 10.65 -12.71
CA GLN A 462 17.53 9.69 -13.60
C GLN A 462 17.72 10.14 -15.04
N ARG A 463 18.18 9.26 -15.90
CA ARG A 463 18.42 9.57 -17.30
C ARG A 463 18.05 8.39 -18.20
N SER A 464 17.40 8.71 -19.31
CA SER A 464 17.16 7.77 -20.38
C SER A 464 18.06 8.14 -21.57
N TRP A 465 18.71 7.16 -22.16
CA TRP A 465 19.42 7.27 -23.44
C TRP A 465 18.81 6.27 -24.40
N ASN A 466 18.10 6.74 -25.40
CA ASN A 466 17.18 5.93 -26.19
C ASN A 466 16.22 5.18 -25.22
N ASP A 467 16.30 3.86 -25.20
CA ASP A 467 15.47 3.02 -24.33
C ASP A 467 16.20 2.54 -23.06
N LEU A 468 17.50 2.83 -22.89
CA LEU A 468 18.26 2.53 -21.69
C LEU A 468 17.86 3.50 -20.58
N GLU A 469 17.31 2.98 -19.50
CA GLU A 469 17.00 3.74 -18.29
C GLU A 469 18.10 3.58 -17.25
N PHE A 470 18.58 4.68 -16.71
CA PHE A 470 19.58 4.73 -15.65
C PHE A 470 19.06 5.54 -14.47
N LEU A 471 19.34 5.06 -13.28
CA LEU A 471 19.04 5.69 -11.99
C LEU A 471 20.27 5.67 -11.11
N ALA A 472 20.57 6.78 -10.46
CA ALA A 472 21.51 6.87 -9.35
C ALA A 472 20.95 7.80 -8.28
N GLY A 473 21.12 7.43 -7.02
CA GLY A 473 20.65 8.25 -5.90
C GLY A 473 21.50 8.09 -4.66
N ALA A 474 21.46 9.12 -3.82
CA ALA A 474 22.12 9.11 -2.52
C ALA A 474 21.26 9.83 -1.48
N ARG A 475 21.32 9.39 -0.22
CA ARG A 475 20.66 10.01 0.93
C ARG A 475 21.54 9.96 2.15
N ILE A 476 21.40 10.96 3.00
CA ILE A 476 21.91 10.97 4.37
C ILE A 476 20.78 11.35 5.31
N GLU A 477 20.69 10.71 6.46
CA GLU A 477 19.68 11.00 7.48
C GLU A 477 20.27 10.76 8.87
N MET A 478 19.84 11.54 9.84
CA MET A 478 20.19 11.40 11.25
C MET A 478 18.92 11.32 12.09
N MET A 479 19.02 10.63 13.23
CA MET A 479 17.95 10.54 14.23
C MET A 479 18.51 10.85 15.61
N ARG A 480 17.75 11.59 16.41
CA ARG A 480 18.00 11.81 17.83
C ARG A 480 16.76 11.39 18.61
N ILE A 481 16.94 10.61 19.66
CA ILE A 481 15.92 10.35 20.69
C ILE A 481 16.51 10.80 22.02
N ASP A 482 15.94 11.83 22.63
CA ASP A 482 16.44 12.50 23.84
C ASP A 482 17.93 12.89 23.69
N SER A 483 18.82 12.28 24.47
CA SER A 483 20.26 12.47 24.38
C SER A 483 20.96 11.52 23.40
N ILE A 484 20.29 10.47 22.93
CA ILE A 484 20.88 9.44 22.05
C ILE A 484 20.86 9.93 20.61
N ILE A 485 22.05 10.18 20.05
CA ILE A 485 22.20 10.59 18.64
C ILE A 485 22.64 9.39 17.82
N GLN A 486 21.85 9.05 16.80
CA GLN A 486 22.20 8.04 15.81
C GLN A 486 22.55 8.74 14.50
N LYS A 487 23.82 8.73 14.16
CA LYS A 487 24.29 9.24 12.87
C LYS A 487 23.92 8.24 11.79
N GLY A 488 23.12 8.66 10.82
CA GLY A 488 22.87 7.89 9.62
C GLY A 488 24.13 7.82 8.76
N MET A 489 24.40 6.64 8.20
CA MET A 489 25.42 6.53 7.16
C MET A 489 24.80 6.89 5.81
N PRO A 490 25.57 7.50 4.89
CA PRO A 490 25.10 7.70 3.53
C PRO A 490 24.66 6.37 2.91
N VAL A 491 23.50 6.36 2.25
CA VAL A 491 22.99 5.22 1.48
C VAL A 491 22.87 5.60 0.02
N GLN A 492 23.07 4.62 -0.84
CA GLN A 492 23.10 4.79 -2.29
C GLN A 492 22.14 3.82 -2.96
N SER A 493 21.69 4.18 -4.15
CA SER A 493 20.95 3.28 -5.03
C SER A 493 21.35 3.50 -6.48
N TYR A 494 21.46 2.41 -7.24
CA TYR A 494 21.74 2.41 -8.66
C TYR A 494 20.78 1.45 -9.33
N GLY A 495 20.36 1.79 -10.56
CA GLY A 495 19.45 0.93 -11.30
C GLY A 495 19.61 1.15 -12.81
N ILE A 496 19.51 0.05 -13.52
CA ILE A 496 19.54 0.03 -14.98
C ILE A 496 18.35 -0.80 -15.45
N ASN A 497 17.67 -0.33 -16.51
CA ASN A 497 16.69 -1.12 -17.25
C ASN A 497 16.97 -0.97 -18.74
N TYR A 498 17.12 -2.09 -19.43
CA TYR A 498 17.46 -2.15 -20.84
C TYR A 498 16.48 -3.08 -21.59
N PRO A 499 15.78 -2.60 -22.64
CA PRO A 499 14.95 -3.43 -23.47
C PRO A 499 15.82 -4.29 -24.40
N ILE A 500 15.83 -5.60 -24.19
CA ILE A 500 16.46 -6.57 -25.12
C ILE A 500 15.62 -6.64 -26.40
N SER A 501 14.32 -6.43 -26.28
CA SER A 501 13.37 -6.34 -27.39
C SER A 501 12.22 -5.39 -27.01
N GLN A 502 11.33 -5.09 -27.96
CA GLN A 502 10.12 -4.28 -27.68
C GLN A 502 9.22 -4.84 -26.59
N ARG A 503 9.42 -6.10 -26.19
CA ARG A 503 8.57 -6.82 -25.21
C ARG A 503 9.33 -7.39 -24.02
N THR A 504 10.66 -7.33 -24.05
CA THR A 504 11.51 -7.96 -23.03
C THR A 504 12.49 -6.96 -22.48
N PHE A 505 12.45 -6.77 -21.15
CA PHE A 505 13.25 -5.79 -20.43
C PHE A 505 14.13 -6.52 -19.42
N LEU A 506 15.43 -6.25 -19.44
CA LEU A 506 16.40 -6.70 -18.45
C LEU A 506 16.66 -5.56 -17.48
N ARG A 507 16.59 -5.83 -16.18
CA ARG A 507 16.91 -4.86 -15.14
C ARG A 507 17.97 -5.39 -14.19
N ALA A 508 18.79 -4.46 -13.70
CA ALA A 508 19.70 -4.69 -12.59
C ALA A 508 19.60 -3.54 -11.60
N SER A 509 19.58 -3.84 -10.34
CA SER A 509 19.56 -2.81 -9.31
C SER A 509 20.43 -3.16 -8.11
N TYR A 510 20.96 -2.11 -7.50
CA TYR A 510 21.61 -2.10 -6.20
C TYR A 510 20.97 -1.03 -5.35
N GLY A 511 20.61 -1.35 -4.12
CA GLY A 511 20.07 -0.40 -3.17
C GLY A 511 20.55 -0.66 -1.76
N GLU A 512 20.81 0.42 -1.06
CA GLU A 512 21.09 0.40 0.37
C GLU A 512 19.88 0.92 1.13
N GLY A 513 19.66 0.34 2.30
CA GLY A 513 18.61 0.78 3.21
C GLY A 513 19.09 0.75 4.65
N TYR A 514 18.40 1.49 5.49
CA TYR A 514 18.65 1.51 6.93
C TYR A 514 17.32 1.66 7.68
N ARG A 515 17.36 1.29 8.96
CA ARG A 515 16.25 1.50 9.89
C ARG A 515 16.81 1.90 11.25
N PHE A 516 16.25 2.92 11.85
CA PHE A 516 16.51 3.25 13.24
C PHE A 516 15.61 2.40 14.15
N PRO A 517 16.13 1.88 15.28
CA PRO A 517 15.28 1.23 16.27
C PRO A 517 14.22 2.19 16.81
N SER A 518 13.00 1.70 16.95
CA SER A 518 11.87 2.47 17.51
C SER A 518 12.01 2.65 19.02
N PRO A 519 11.31 3.63 19.64
CA PRO A 519 11.29 3.80 21.09
C PRO A 519 10.85 2.54 21.83
N ILE A 520 9.82 1.85 21.35
CA ILE A 520 9.37 0.59 21.96
C ILE A 520 10.46 -0.48 21.92
N GLU A 521 11.17 -0.66 20.79
CA GLU A 521 12.25 -1.65 20.73
C GLU A 521 13.41 -1.35 21.72
N ARG A 522 13.63 -0.06 22.02
CA ARG A 522 14.72 0.37 22.92
C ARG A 522 14.35 0.35 24.39
N PHE A 523 13.17 0.85 24.73
CA PHE A 523 12.86 1.26 26.09
C PHE A 523 11.78 0.41 26.75
N VAL A 524 11.04 -0.41 25.99
CA VAL A 524 9.92 -1.18 26.55
C VAL A 524 10.38 -2.07 27.70
N ARG A 525 9.71 -1.91 28.83
CA ARG A 525 9.78 -2.81 29.99
C ARG A 525 8.34 -3.19 30.32
N TYR A 526 8.01 -4.42 30.07
CA TYR A 526 6.64 -4.90 30.26
C TYR A 526 6.63 -6.34 30.77
N ASN A 527 5.64 -6.66 31.57
CA ASN A 527 5.40 -8.00 32.06
C ASN A 527 4.01 -8.44 31.60
N ILE A 528 3.93 -9.55 30.89
CA ILE A 528 2.67 -10.20 30.50
C ILE A 528 2.64 -11.54 31.19
N ASP A 529 2.00 -11.60 32.35
CA ASP A 529 1.95 -12.75 33.25
C ASP A 529 3.37 -13.25 33.61
N VAL A 530 3.82 -14.34 32.98
CA VAL A 530 5.14 -14.94 33.21
C VAL A 530 6.20 -14.49 32.20
N ILE A 531 5.84 -13.72 31.16
CA ILE A 531 6.74 -13.31 30.11
C ILE A 531 7.18 -11.88 30.34
N ASN A 532 8.49 -11.68 30.57
CA ASN A 532 9.07 -10.34 30.68
C ASN A 532 9.53 -9.84 29.30
N ILE A 533 9.46 -8.51 29.10
CA ILE A 533 10.13 -7.80 28.00
C ILE A 533 11.12 -6.83 28.61
N TYR A 534 12.37 -6.94 28.20
CA TYR A 534 13.51 -6.15 28.74
C TYR A 534 13.94 -5.06 27.76
N PRO A 535 14.25 -3.84 28.22
CA PRO A 535 14.74 -2.76 27.38
C PRO A 535 16.16 -3.02 26.87
N ASN A 536 16.48 -2.43 25.70
CA ASN A 536 17.81 -2.37 25.13
C ASN A 536 18.12 -0.97 24.57
N PRO A 537 18.50 -0.01 25.40
CA PRO A 537 18.83 1.35 24.94
C PRO A 537 19.97 1.42 23.93
N ASP A 538 20.87 0.40 23.93
CA ASP A 538 22.08 0.36 23.13
C ASP A 538 21.87 -0.21 21.71
N LEU A 539 20.62 -0.44 21.31
CA LEU A 539 20.32 -0.92 19.97
C LEU A 539 20.91 -0.01 18.89
N LEU A 540 21.62 -0.63 17.96
CA LEU A 540 22.22 0.02 16.80
C LEU A 540 21.25 0.08 15.63
N PRO A 541 21.39 1.07 14.71
CA PRO A 541 20.64 1.08 13.46
C PRO A 541 20.94 -0.14 12.61
N GLU A 542 19.89 -0.69 12.00
CA GLU A 542 20.03 -1.74 10.98
C GLU A 542 20.47 -1.14 9.65
N ARG A 543 21.27 -1.88 8.91
CA ARG A 543 21.64 -1.56 7.53
C ARG A 543 21.47 -2.78 6.64
N GLY A 544 21.02 -2.57 5.41
CA GLY A 544 20.86 -3.63 4.42
C GLY A 544 21.31 -3.21 3.04
N TRP A 545 21.81 -4.17 2.28
CA TRP A 545 22.22 -4.05 0.88
C TRP A 545 21.41 -5.04 0.07
N ASN A 546 20.72 -4.56 -0.95
CA ASN A 546 19.94 -5.38 -1.86
C ASN A 546 20.52 -5.34 -3.27
N TYR A 547 20.71 -6.50 -3.86
CA TYR A 547 21.12 -6.69 -5.25
C TYR A 547 20.02 -7.47 -5.96
N GLU A 548 19.61 -7.02 -7.14
CA GLU A 548 18.58 -7.68 -7.93
C GLU A 548 18.98 -7.72 -9.40
N LEU A 549 18.72 -8.87 -10.03
CA LEU A 549 18.67 -9.05 -11.46
C LEU A 549 17.28 -9.54 -11.83
N GLY A 550 16.66 -8.95 -12.85
CA GLY A 550 15.31 -9.32 -13.24
C GLY A 550 15.10 -9.23 -14.74
N ILE A 551 14.22 -10.07 -15.23
CA ILE A 551 13.75 -10.05 -16.61
C ILE A 551 12.22 -9.97 -16.62
N LYS A 552 11.70 -9.00 -17.37
CA LYS A 552 10.26 -8.79 -17.56
C LYS A 552 9.91 -8.98 -19.02
N HIS A 553 8.92 -9.83 -19.29
CA HIS A 553 8.39 -10.04 -20.64
C HIS A 553 6.92 -9.63 -20.69
N ILE A 554 6.55 -8.77 -21.63
CA ILE A 554 5.18 -8.25 -21.80
C ILE A 554 4.69 -8.64 -23.19
N ARG A 555 3.72 -9.52 -23.24
CA ARG A 555 3.03 -9.90 -24.48
C ARG A 555 1.74 -9.10 -24.60
N LYS A 556 1.73 -8.13 -25.50
CA LYS A 556 0.53 -7.33 -25.83
C LYS A 556 -0.09 -7.85 -27.11
N SER A 557 -1.41 -8.02 -27.10
CA SER A 557 -2.24 -8.28 -28.27
C SER A 557 -3.46 -7.38 -28.21
N ASP A 558 -4.29 -7.41 -29.24
CA ASP A 558 -5.52 -6.60 -29.28
C ASP A 558 -6.51 -6.92 -28.13
N TYR A 559 -6.45 -8.14 -27.60
CA TYR A 559 -7.40 -8.66 -26.60
C TYR A 559 -6.76 -9.02 -25.27
N ALA A 560 -5.42 -8.92 -25.13
CA ALA A 560 -4.76 -9.35 -23.92
C ALA A 560 -3.44 -8.60 -23.67
N THR A 561 -3.14 -8.38 -22.42
CA THR A 561 -1.83 -7.97 -21.92
C THR A 561 -1.38 -8.98 -20.86
N ASN A 562 -0.31 -9.71 -21.14
CA ASN A 562 0.25 -10.73 -20.28
C ASN A 562 1.66 -10.32 -19.88
N THR A 563 1.89 -10.19 -18.59
CA THR A 563 3.21 -9.84 -18.03
C THR A 563 3.76 -11.03 -17.27
N TYR A 564 5.02 -11.33 -17.50
CA TYR A 564 5.82 -12.33 -16.79
C TYR A 564 7.05 -11.63 -16.25
N ASP A 565 7.34 -11.78 -14.98
CA ASP A 565 8.48 -11.15 -14.31
C ASP A 565 9.22 -12.19 -13.46
N LEU A 566 10.51 -12.36 -13.73
CA LEU A 566 11.43 -13.19 -12.94
C LEU A 566 12.50 -12.29 -12.34
N ALA A 567 12.70 -12.38 -11.04
CA ALA A 567 13.76 -11.70 -10.32
C ALA A 567 14.56 -12.67 -9.46
N ILE A 568 15.87 -12.52 -9.46
CA ILE A 568 16.80 -13.14 -8.52
C ILE A 568 17.37 -12.02 -7.66
N PHE A 569 17.38 -12.21 -6.36
CA PHE A 569 17.82 -11.17 -5.43
C PHE A 569 18.70 -11.73 -4.32
N TYR A 570 19.59 -10.88 -3.84
CA TYR A 570 20.45 -11.15 -2.71
C TYR A 570 20.43 -9.96 -1.77
N THR A 571 20.07 -10.17 -0.52
CA THR A 571 20.03 -9.14 0.52
C THR A 571 20.98 -9.51 1.64
N ARG A 572 21.84 -8.58 2.06
CA ARG A 572 22.70 -8.69 3.23
C ARG A 572 22.25 -7.69 4.28
N TYR A 573 22.22 -8.10 5.54
CA TYR A 573 21.95 -7.23 6.69
C TYR A 573 23.14 -7.14 7.61
N GLN A 574 23.26 -6.01 8.26
CA GLN A 574 24.17 -5.74 9.37
C GLN A 574 23.36 -5.13 10.51
N ASN A 575 23.63 -5.59 11.74
CA ASN A 575 22.92 -5.19 12.96
C ASN A 575 21.39 -5.39 12.84
N MET A 576 20.97 -6.48 12.20
CA MET A 576 19.55 -6.81 12.05
C MET A 576 18.92 -6.96 13.43
N THR A 577 17.87 -6.21 13.74
CA THR A 577 17.20 -6.28 15.04
C THR A 577 16.23 -7.46 15.03
N GLU A 578 16.40 -8.38 15.96
CA GLU A 578 15.51 -9.50 16.18
C GLU A 578 15.08 -9.55 17.65
N PHE A 579 13.92 -10.18 17.89
CA PHE A 579 13.35 -10.30 19.22
C PHE A 579 13.69 -11.67 19.77
N TYR A 580 14.60 -11.70 20.75
CA TYR A 580 15.17 -12.93 21.31
C TYR A 580 14.68 -13.21 22.72
N PHE A 581 14.34 -14.47 22.99
CA PHE A 581 14.07 -14.98 24.32
C PHE A 581 15.34 -15.54 24.93
N ASP A 582 15.72 -15.03 26.09
CA ASP A 582 16.88 -15.49 26.88
C ASP A 582 16.77 -14.98 28.34
N LYS A 583 17.78 -15.26 29.15
CA LYS A 583 17.92 -14.71 30.50
C LYS A 583 18.53 -13.31 30.46
N TRP A 584 17.69 -12.29 30.62
CA TRP A 584 18.10 -10.89 30.58
C TRP A 584 18.05 -10.19 31.94
N GLY A 585 17.29 -10.72 32.91
CA GLY A 585 17.10 -10.19 34.23
C GLY A 585 17.82 -10.96 35.33
N GLN A 586 17.51 -10.61 36.59
CA GLN A 586 18.04 -11.25 37.79
C GLN A 586 17.24 -12.52 38.14
N ASN A 587 17.83 -13.45 38.91
CA ASN A 587 17.10 -14.62 39.41
C ASN A 587 15.92 -14.25 40.33
N THR A 588 15.92 -13.04 40.88
CA THR A 588 14.85 -12.49 41.73
C THR A 588 13.71 -11.87 40.92
N ASP A 589 13.88 -11.67 39.62
CA ASP A 589 12.82 -11.17 38.74
C ASP A 589 11.78 -12.29 38.49
N SER A 590 10.57 -11.91 38.07
CA SER A 590 9.56 -12.87 37.63
C SER A 590 10.14 -13.79 36.59
N PHE A 591 9.75 -15.06 36.63
CA PHE A 591 10.22 -16.12 35.72
C PHE A 591 11.78 -16.23 35.68
N PHE A 592 12.45 -16.02 36.82
CA PHE A 592 13.93 -16.09 37.01
C PHE A 592 14.73 -15.19 36.07
N GLY A 593 14.17 -14.07 35.63
CA GLY A 593 14.81 -13.14 34.71
C GLY A 593 14.77 -13.57 33.24
N LEU A 594 14.05 -14.64 32.92
CA LEU A 594 13.81 -15.02 31.54
C LEU A 594 12.79 -14.08 30.87
N GLY A 595 12.98 -13.79 29.60
CA GLY A 595 12.09 -12.94 28.85
C GLY A 595 12.59 -12.59 27.47
N PHE A 596 11.89 -11.70 26.80
CA PHE A 596 12.26 -11.22 25.49
C PHE A 596 13.03 -9.90 25.56
N LYS A 597 13.90 -9.70 24.57
CA LYS A 597 14.64 -8.44 24.37
C LYS A 597 14.93 -8.24 22.90
N SER A 598 14.79 -7.01 22.42
CA SER A 598 15.26 -6.65 21.07
C SER A 598 16.78 -6.61 21.08
N VAL A 599 17.43 -7.34 20.18
CA VAL A 599 18.89 -7.41 20.05
C VAL A 599 19.32 -7.27 18.60
N ASN A 600 20.53 -6.78 18.37
CA ASN A 600 21.11 -6.76 17.03
C ASN A 600 21.82 -8.08 16.73
N ILE A 601 21.42 -8.74 15.64
CA ILE A 601 22.19 -9.83 15.01
C ILE A 601 23.22 -9.18 14.09
N THR A 602 24.49 -9.51 14.25
CA THR A 602 25.57 -8.83 13.54
C THR A 602 25.47 -9.01 12.02
N SER A 603 25.08 -10.19 11.53
CA SER A 603 25.01 -10.45 10.10
C SER A 603 23.96 -11.52 9.74
N ALA A 604 23.05 -11.14 8.84
CA ALA A 604 22.07 -12.03 8.22
C ALA A 604 22.06 -11.87 6.70
N ARG A 605 21.62 -12.89 5.97
CA ARG A 605 21.57 -12.87 4.50
C ARG A 605 20.34 -13.58 3.98
N ILE A 606 19.82 -13.08 2.86
CA ILE A 606 18.69 -13.71 2.15
C ILE A 606 19.06 -13.81 0.68
N LEU A 607 19.12 -15.03 0.17
CA LEU A 607 19.17 -15.32 -1.25
C LEU A 607 17.78 -15.79 -1.67
N GLY A 608 17.27 -15.31 -2.82
CA GLY A 608 15.96 -15.72 -3.27
C GLY A 608 15.70 -15.48 -4.74
N MET A 609 14.60 -16.09 -5.20
CA MET A 609 14.04 -15.87 -6.51
C MET A 609 12.53 -15.65 -6.42
N GLU A 610 12.01 -14.88 -7.33
CA GLU A 610 10.59 -14.58 -7.41
C GLU A 610 10.14 -14.63 -8.87
N LEU A 611 9.11 -15.42 -9.12
CA LEU A 611 8.38 -15.44 -10.39
C LEU A 611 7.00 -14.84 -10.15
N SER A 612 6.60 -13.84 -10.95
CA SER A 612 5.25 -13.28 -10.91
C SER A 612 4.66 -13.21 -12.31
N THR A 613 3.34 -13.30 -12.38
CA THR A 613 2.59 -13.19 -13.63
C THR A 613 1.33 -12.37 -13.42
N ASP A 614 1.00 -11.57 -14.43
CA ASP A 614 -0.23 -10.78 -14.49
C ASP A 614 -0.82 -10.92 -15.90
N LEU A 615 -1.92 -11.64 -16.01
CA LEU A 615 -2.56 -11.99 -17.26
C LEU A 615 -3.96 -11.34 -17.29
N ASN A 616 -4.12 -10.38 -18.19
CA ASN A 616 -5.36 -9.66 -18.35
C ASN A 616 -5.81 -9.72 -19.79
N GLY A 617 -7.05 -10.10 -20.04
CA GLY A 617 -7.52 -10.17 -21.42
C GLY A 617 -8.98 -10.53 -21.54
N GLN A 618 -9.38 -10.76 -22.80
CA GLN A 618 -10.73 -11.13 -23.19
C GLN A 618 -10.71 -12.28 -24.17
N ILE A 619 -11.56 -13.27 -23.96
CA ILE A 619 -11.83 -14.40 -24.84
C ILE A 619 -13.31 -14.37 -25.18
N GLY A 620 -13.67 -13.97 -26.41
CA GLY A 620 -15.06 -13.74 -26.79
C GLY A 620 -15.69 -12.66 -25.92
N ARG A 621 -16.75 -13.02 -25.15
CA ARG A 621 -17.45 -12.12 -24.18
C ARG A 621 -17.02 -12.34 -22.73
N THR A 622 -15.93 -13.05 -22.50
CA THR A 622 -15.40 -13.34 -21.16
C THR A 622 -14.11 -12.61 -20.94
N SER A 623 -14.07 -11.68 -20.00
CA SER A 623 -12.82 -11.07 -19.52
C SER A 623 -12.19 -11.95 -18.45
N TYR A 624 -10.85 -12.07 -18.47
CA TYR A 624 -10.10 -12.79 -17.45
C TYR A 624 -9.01 -11.91 -16.84
N TYR A 625 -8.79 -12.10 -15.54
CA TYR A 625 -7.77 -11.42 -14.74
C TYR A 625 -7.11 -12.46 -13.86
N ILE A 626 -5.87 -12.83 -14.17
CA ILE A 626 -5.13 -13.84 -13.42
C ILE A 626 -3.84 -13.21 -12.97
N ASN A 627 -3.63 -13.16 -11.65
CA ASN A 627 -2.36 -12.73 -11.08
C ASN A 627 -1.87 -13.79 -10.09
N GLY A 628 -0.57 -13.99 -10.09
CA GLY A 628 0.01 -14.94 -9.16
C GLY A 628 1.53 -14.87 -9.18
N GLY A 629 2.13 -15.60 -8.27
CA GLY A 629 3.57 -15.75 -8.23
C GLY A 629 4.03 -16.76 -7.20
N TYR A 630 5.27 -17.12 -7.34
CA TYR A 630 5.99 -17.99 -6.44
C TYR A 630 7.28 -17.31 -6.01
N THR A 631 7.56 -17.37 -4.71
CA THR A 631 8.77 -16.82 -4.12
C THR A 631 9.46 -17.89 -3.31
N TYR A 632 10.73 -18.11 -3.61
CA TYR A 632 11.65 -18.92 -2.82
C TYR A 632 12.68 -18.02 -2.17
N ILE A 633 12.95 -18.25 -0.87
CA ILE A 633 14.01 -17.56 -0.13
C ILE A 633 14.83 -18.55 0.71
N CYS A 634 16.10 -18.25 0.87
CA CYS A 634 17.00 -18.90 1.81
C CYS A 634 17.57 -17.84 2.77
N PRO A 635 16.84 -17.52 3.88
CA PRO A 635 17.25 -16.53 4.85
C PRO A 635 18.11 -17.17 5.94
N VAL A 636 19.41 -16.83 6.01
CA VAL A 636 20.35 -17.45 6.94
C VAL A 636 20.94 -16.46 7.93
N ASP A 637 21.12 -16.93 9.16
CA ASP A 637 21.92 -16.29 10.21
C ASP A 637 23.38 -16.73 10.04
N VAL A 638 24.24 -15.84 9.53
CA VAL A 638 25.66 -16.12 9.32
C VAL A 638 26.53 -15.76 10.51
N GLU A 639 25.97 -15.30 11.60
CA GLU A 639 26.67 -15.10 12.87
C GLU A 639 26.84 -16.42 13.60
N THR A 640 25.74 -17.18 13.73
CA THR A 640 25.75 -18.53 14.33
C THR A 640 26.25 -19.59 13.37
N HIS A 641 26.24 -19.34 12.04
CA HIS A 641 26.69 -20.24 10.98
C HIS A 641 27.71 -19.55 10.05
N PRO A 642 28.94 -19.25 10.54
CA PRO A 642 29.95 -18.50 9.78
C PRO A 642 30.44 -19.22 8.52
N GLU A 643 30.27 -20.54 8.41
CA GLU A 643 30.55 -21.33 7.21
C GLU A 643 29.69 -20.93 6.01
N LEU A 644 28.53 -20.29 6.22
CA LEU A 644 27.66 -19.78 5.17
C LEU A 644 28.02 -18.35 4.72
N LYS A 645 29.04 -17.72 5.28
CA LYS A 645 29.51 -16.39 4.85
C LYS A 645 29.94 -16.33 3.38
N PRO A 646 30.68 -17.33 2.82
CA PRO A 646 30.92 -17.38 1.38
C PRO A 646 29.60 -17.55 0.61
N ILE A 647 29.39 -16.75 -0.44
CA ILE A 647 28.14 -16.82 -1.21
C ILE A 647 27.96 -18.18 -1.90
N GLY A 648 29.04 -18.84 -2.29
CA GLY A 648 29.04 -20.17 -2.85
C GLY A 648 28.47 -21.22 -1.88
N ASN A 649 28.88 -21.19 -0.61
CA ASN A 649 28.35 -22.09 0.41
C ASN A 649 26.88 -21.81 0.71
N HIS A 650 26.48 -20.53 0.75
CA HIS A 650 25.07 -20.16 0.91
C HIS A 650 24.23 -20.64 -0.27
N LEU A 651 24.72 -20.48 -1.50
CA LEU A 651 24.04 -20.97 -2.69
C LEU A 651 23.94 -22.50 -2.68
N GLN A 652 25.01 -23.20 -2.35
CA GLN A 652 25.02 -24.66 -2.21
C GLN A 652 24.00 -25.11 -1.15
N TYR A 653 23.97 -24.47 0.02
CA TYR A 653 22.96 -24.76 1.04
C TYR A 653 21.54 -24.54 0.52
N ALA A 654 21.31 -23.42 -0.17
CA ALA A 654 19.99 -23.09 -0.74
C ALA A 654 19.51 -24.13 -1.77
N THR A 655 20.42 -24.76 -2.51
CA THR A 655 20.08 -25.75 -3.56
C THR A 655 20.03 -27.19 -3.03
N GLN A 656 20.79 -27.54 -2.01
CA GLN A 656 20.86 -28.91 -1.47
C GLN A 656 19.74 -29.23 -0.48
N ASN A 657 19.23 -28.25 0.27
CA ASN A 657 18.26 -28.49 1.34
C ASN A 657 16.79 -28.43 0.90
N PHE A 658 16.50 -28.69 -0.37
CA PHE A 658 15.12 -28.73 -0.83
C PHE A 658 14.29 -29.85 -0.18
N ASN A 659 14.94 -30.92 0.33
CA ASN A 659 14.30 -32.10 0.91
C ASN A 659 14.60 -32.33 2.39
N ASP A 660 15.58 -31.66 2.99
CA ASP A 660 15.95 -31.85 4.40
C ASP A 660 15.40 -30.72 5.25
N LEU A 661 14.25 -30.95 5.87
CA LEU A 661 13.69 -30.08 6.90
C LEU A 661 14.52 -30.26 8.21
N GLN A 662 15.66 -29.59 8.29
CA GLN A 662 16.31 -29.37 9.57
C GLN A 662 15.46 -28.40 10.38
N THR A 663 14.69 -28.91 11.31
CA THR A 663 13.86 -28.12 12.21
C THR A 663 14.55 -27.93 13.56
N GLY A 664 14.32 -26.80 14.23
CA GLY A 664 14.86 -26.51 15.54
C GLY A 664 16.07 -25.57 15.54
N ASP A 665 16.78 -25.49 16.65
CA ASP A 665 17.84 -24.49 16.88
C ASP A 665 19.12 -24.76 16.07
N ALA A 666 19.28 -25.95 15.51
CA ALA A 666 20.41 -26.30 14.63
C ALA A 666 20.26 -25.79 13.19
N SER A 667 19.09 -25.32 12.80
CA SER A 667 18.87 -24.76 11.46
C SER A 667 19.50 -23.37 11.32
N PRO A 668 20.25 -23.10 10.25
CA PRO A 668 20.79 -21.75 9.98
C PRO A 668 19.71 -20.74 9.54
N ILE A 669 18.47 -21.20 9.30
CA ILE A 669 17.37 -20.36 8.81
C ILE A 669 16.98 -19.35 9.90
N LEU A 670 16.75 -18.10 9.49
CA LEU A 670 16.21 -17.05 10.37
C LEU A 670 14.81 -17.44 10.88
N LYS A 671 14.54 -17.17 12.16
CA LYS A 671 13.26 -17.47 12.80
C LYS A 671 12.09 -16.75 12.09
N TYR A 672 10.89 -17.40 12.12
CA TYR A 672 9.62 -16.83 11.64
C TYR A 672 9.61 -16.44 10.16
N ARG A 673 10.27 -17.22 9.29
CA ARG A 673 10.25 -17.03 7.83
C ARG A 673 9.69 -18.26 7.14
N TYR A 674 9.03 -18.01 6.01
CA TYR A 674 8.57 -19.05 5.08
C TYR A 674 9.50 -19.06 3.88
N ARG A 675 10.17 -20.20 3.62
CA ARG A 675 11.05 -20.34 2.46
C ARG A 675 10.28 -20.38 1.15
N HIS A 676 9.08 -20.93 1.15
CA HIS A 676 8.24 -21.11 -0.02
C HIS A 676 6.92 -20.38 0.17
N LEU A 677 6.61 -19.47 -0.72
CA LEU A 677 5.34 -18.77 -0.80
C LEU A 677 4.81 -18.83 -2.23
N ALA A 678 3.58 -19.29 -2.42
CA ALA A 678 2.90 -19.21 -3.71
C ALA A 678 1.52 -18.60 -3.53
N LYS A 679 1.13 -17.75 -4.46
CA LYS A 679 -0.18 -17.09 -4.47
C LYS A 679 -0.71 -17.04 -5.87
N LEU A 680 -1.99 -17.34 -6.03
CA LEU A 680 -2.69 -17.30 -7.31
C LEU A 680 -4.09 -16.74 -7.10
N ASN A 681 -4.49 -15.81 -7.95
CA ASN A 681 -5.86 -15.31 -8.02
C ASN A 681 -6.31 -15.32 -9.47
N ALA A 682 -7.48 -15.86 -9.74
CA ALA A 682 -8.08 -15.87 -11.06
C ALA A 682 -9.52 -15.36 -10.97
N ASP A 683 -9.87 -14.39 -11.80
CA ASP A 683 -11.20 -13.83 -11.95
C ASP A 683 -11.63 -13.90 -13.40
N PHE A 684 -12.84 -14.38 -13.65
CA PHE A 684 -13.49 -14.43 -14.96
C PHE A 684 -14.81 -13.64 -14.89
N VAL A 685 -15.00 -12.72 -15.83
CA VAL A 685 -16.23 -11.94 -15.95
C VAL A 685 -16.92 -12.36 -17.23
N LEU A 686 -18.04 -13.07 -17.08
CA LEU A 686 -18.83 -13.61 -18.18
C LEU A 686 -19.92 -12.62 -18.57
N GLN A 687 -20.00 -12.29 -19.86
CA GLN A 687 -21.02 -11.41 -20.43
C GLN A 687 -21.21 -10.09 -19.66
N GLU A 688 -20.14 -9.57 -19.04
CA GLU A 688 -20.12 -8.33 -18.25
C GLU A 688 -20.95 -8.36 -16.95
N HIS A 689 -21.66 -9.45 -16.65
CA HIS A 689 -22.58 -9.56 -15.52
C HIS A 689 -22.15 -10.54 -14.44
N LEU A 690 -21.77 -11.75 -14.83
CA LEU A 690 -21.40 -12.80 -13.87
C LEU A 690 -19.89 -12.85 -13.69
N SER A 691 -19.41 -12.67 -12.47
CA SER A 691 -17.99 -12.83 -12.12
C SER A 691 -17.79 -14.08 -11.28
N LEU A 692 -16.82 -14.90 -11.68
CA LEU A 692 -16.34 -16.09 -10.95
C LEU A 692 -14.89 -15.87 -10.58
N GLY A 693 -14.55 -16.07 -9.33
CA GLY A 693 -13.18 -15.87 -8.84
C GLY A 693 -12.73 -16.99 -7.93
N ALA A 694 -11.45 -17.33 -8.03
CA ALA A 694 -10.77 -18.26 -7.13
C ALA A 694 -9.44 -17.68 -6.67
N GLY A 695 -9.06 -18.00 -5.43
CA GLY A 695 -7.78 -17.65 -4.85
C GLY A 695 -7.13 -18.86 -4.21
N ALA A 696 -5.80 -18.96 -4.32
CA ALA A 696 -5.00 -19.98 -3.65
C ALA A 696 -3.78 -19.34 -3.01
N ARG A 697 -3.50 -19.70 -1.77
CA ARG A 697 -2.31 -19.26 -1.02
C ARG A 697 -1.63 -20.49 -0.44
N LEU A 698 -0.33 -20.62 -0.73
CA LEU A 698 0.50 -21.70 -0.21
C LEU A 698 1.61 -21.09 0.63
N TYR A 699 1.75 -21.57 1.84
CA TYR A 699 2.81 -21.26 2.78
C TYR A 699 3.59 -22.52 3.07
N GLY A 700 4.90 -22.49 2.86
CA GLY A 700 5.79 -23.56 3.27
C GLY A 700 5.77 -23.75 4.80
N PHE A 701 6.44 -24.78 5.29
CA PHE A 701 6.61 -24.96 6.72
C PHE A 701 7.53 -23.86 7.30
N MET A 702 7.17 -23.32 8.46
CA MET A 702 8.01 -22.37 9.22
C MET A 702 9.06 -23.15 10.00
N GLU A 703 10.25 -23.31 9.43
CA GLU A 703 11.29 -24.21 9.94
C GLU A 703 11.78 -23.86 11.34
N ARG A 704 11.94 -22.57 11.65
CA ARG A 704 12.51 -22.10 12.93
C ARG A 704 11.62 -21.08 13.62
N ILE A 705 11.40 -21.29 14.91
CA ILE A 705 10.73 -20.38 15.84
C ILE A 705 11.57 -20.31 17.13
N ASP A 706 11.22 -19.42 18.05
CA ASP A 706 11.86 -19.41 19.38
C ASP A 706 11.48 -20.67 20.17
N SER A 707 12.47 -21.27 20.84
CA SER A 707 12.29 -22.45 21.68
C SER A 707 11.31 -22.24 22.83
N VAL A 708 11.16 -21.00 23.32
CA VAL A 708 10.17 -20.66 24.33
C VAL A 708 8.75 -21.11 23.96
N PHE A 709 8.37 -21.01 22.69
CA PHE A 709 7.06 -21.46 22.22
C PHE A 709 6.90 -22.96 22.32
N THR A 710 7.92 -23.74 22.00
CA THR A 710 7.88 -25.21 22.08
C THR A 710 7.95 -25.73 23.51
N LEU A 711 8.62 -24.97 24.40
CA LEU A 711 8.79 -25.37 25.80
C LEU A 711 7.61 -24.98 26.70
N PHE A 712 7.04 -23.79 26.50
CA PHE A 712 6.10 -23.20 27.46
C PHE A 712 4.68 -23.02 26.92
N ILE A 713 4.47 -23.04 25.60
CA ILE A 713 3.13 -22.88 25.03
C ILE A 713 2.55 -24.26 24.71
N PRO A 714 1.45 -24.66 25.40
CA PRO A 714 0.86 -25.98 25.20
C PRO A 714 0.48 -26.23 23.73
N GLY A 715 0.82 -27.42 23.24
CA GLY A 715 0.45 -27.88 21.90
C GLY A 715 1.36 -27.42 20.77
N ILE A 716 2.27 -26.46 20.96
CA ILE A 716 3.17 -26.00 19.87
C ILE A 716 4.05 -27.14 19.37
N GLN A 717 4.65 -27.94 20.27
CA GLN A 717 5.50 -29.06 19.87
C GLN A 717 4.69 -30.10 19.09
N SER A 718 3.51 -30.50 19.58
CA SER A 718 2.65 -31.48 18.90
C SER A 718 2.16 -30.94 17.55
N PHE A 719 1.76 -29.67 17.47
CA PHE A 719 1.38 -29.05 16.21
C PHE A 719 2.51 -29.10 15.18
N ARG A 720 3.73 -28.72 15.54
CA ARG A 720 4.88 -28.71 14.64
C ARG A 720 5.28 -30.11 14.17
N THR A 721 5.08 -31.14 15.01
CA THR A 721 5.33 -32.53 14.63
C THR A 721 4.27 -33.06 13.66
N ASN A 722 3.00 -32.67 13.85
CA ASN A 722 1.88 -33.20 13.08
C ASN A 722 1.61 -32.42 11.77
N TYR A 723 2.00 -31.15 11.66
CA TYR A 723 1.70 -30.25 10.55
C TYR A 723 2.99 -29.73 9.88
N THR A 724 3.78 -30.64 9.30
CA THR A 724 5.01 -30.31 8.56
C THR A 724 4.78 -30.00 7.09
N ALA A 725 3.62 -30.39 6.55
CA ALA A 725 3.26 -30.13 5.16
C ALA A 725 2.94 -28.64 4.91
N PRO A 726 3.16 -28.14 3.70
CA PRO A 726 2.76 -26.78 3.33
C PRO A 726 1.26 -26.52 3.57
N THR A 727 0.95 -25.35 4.09
CA THR A 727 -0.44 -24.91 4.30
C THR A 727 -1.00 -24.32 3.02
N ILE A 728 -2.12 -24.88 2.54
CA ILE A 728 -2.84 -24.38 1.36
C ILE A 728 -4.20 -23.87 1.79
N ILE A 729 -4.50 -22.60 1.48
CA ILE A 729 -5.78 -21.95 1.72
C ILE A 729 -6.41 -21.61 0.38
N LEU A 730 -7.63 -22.07 0.16
CA LEU A 730 -8.41 -21.82 -1.06
C LEU A 730 -9.60 -20.91 -0.75
N ASP A 731 -9.79 -19.89 -1.60
CA ASP A 731 -10.90 -18.96 -1.52
C ASP A 731 -11.70 -19.02 -2.82
N PHE A 732 -13.02 -18.82 -2.75
CA PHE A 732 -13.92 -18.80 -3.89
C PHE A 732 -14.89 -17.62 -3.79
N ARG A 733 -15.26 -17.04 -4.95
CA ARG A 733 -16.21 -15.92 -5.01
C ARG A 733 -17.07 -15.98 -6.26
N VAL A 734 -18.30 -15.55 -6.10
CA VAL A 734 -19.28 -15.39 -7.20
C VAL A 734 -19.91 -14.02 -7.09
N GLY A 735 -19.85 -13.24 -8.15
CA GLY A 735 -20.46 -11.92 -8.18
C GLY A 735 -21.44 -11.78 -9.35
N TYR A 736 -22.50 -11.05 -9.13
CA TYR A 736 -23.46 -10.69 -10.16
C TYR A 736 -23.62 -9.17 -10.19
N GLN A 737 -23.43 -8.59 -11.38
CA GLN A 737 -23.60 -7.17 -11.65
C GLN A 737 -24.87 -6.97 -12.48
N TRP A 738 -25.87 -6.31 -11.88
CA TRP A 738 -27.07 -5.90 -12.61
C TRP A 738 -27.02 -4.38 -12.79
N ARG A 739 -27.25 -3.92 -14.01
CA ARG A 739 -26.94 -2.56 -14.44
C ARG A 739 -25.43 -2.26 -14.30
N THR A 740 -24.99 -1.13 -14.79
CA THR A 740 -23.56 -0.76 -14.83
C THR A 740 -22.93 -0.48 -13.47
N ASN A 741 -23.76 -0.25 -12.44
CA ASN A 741 -23.34 0.34 -11.18
C ASN A 741 -23.68 -0.47 -9.91
N HIS A 742 -24.46 -1.55 -10.01
CA HIS A 742 -24.84 -2.39 -8.87
C HIS A 742 -24.19 -3.77 -8.96
N LYS A 743 -23.52 -4.20 -7.91
CA LYS A 743 -22.90 -5.52 -7.84
C LYS A 743 -23.14 -6.16 -6.48
N ILE A 744 -23.48 -7.44 -6.47
CA ILE A 744 -23.50 -8.30 -5.29
C ILE A 744 -22.45 -9.39 -5.45
N THR A 745 -21.69 -9.69 -4.40
CA THR A 745 -20.66 -10.74 -4.45
C THR A 745 -20.75 -11.61 -3.21
N TYR A 746 -20.81 -12.90 -3.42
CA TYR A 746 -20.70 -13.93 -2.40
C TYR A 746 -19.27 -14.44 -2.32
N TYR A 747 -18.78 -14.65 -1.11
CA TYR A 747 -17.42 -15.13 -0.80
C TYR A 747 -17.48 -16.38 0.06
N CYS A 748 -16.62 -17.33 -0.22
CA CYS A 748 -16.30 -18.46 0.65
C CYS A 748 -14.78 -18.48 0.84
N ASN A 749 -14.29 -18.00 1.97
CA ASN A 749 -12.86 -18.01 2.30
C ASN A 749 -12.53 -19.29 3.05
N ASN A 750 -11.28 -19.77 2.89
CA ASN A 750 -10.82 -21.05 3.43
C ASN A 750 -11.80 -22.20 3.11
N LEU A 751 -12.11 -22.37 1.83
CA LEU A 751 -13.12 -23.31 1.31
C LEU A 751 -12.98 -24.73 1.88
N LEU A 752 -11.73 -25.20 2.07
CA LEU A 752 -11.42 -26.51 2.60
C LEU A 752 -11.47 -26.58 4.13
N ASN A 753 -11.78 -25.48 4.81
CA ASN A 753 -11.75 -25.36 6.27
C ASN A 753 -10.44 -25.87 6.90
N ARG A 754 -9.30 -25.51 6.29
CA ARG A 754 -7.98 -25.92 6.78
C ARG A 754 -7.65 -25.22 8.08
N PHE A 755 -7.18 -25.99 9.05
CA PHE A 755 -6.58 -25.44 10.27
C PHE A 755 -5.18 -24.91 9.92
N ALA A 756 -5.07 -23.61 9.78
CA ALA A 756 -3.85 -22.92 9.39
C ALA A 756 -3.32 -22.08 10.56
N VAL A 757 -2.01 -22.13 10.78
CA VAL A 757 -1.33 -21.38 11.85
C VAL A 757 -0.11 -20.72 11.22
N LEU A 758 -0.25 -19.45 10.84
CA LEU A 758 0.81 -18.71 10.13
C LEU A 758 1.80 -18.01 11.07
N ARG A 759 1.49 -17.95 12.37
CA ARG A 759 2.42 -17.61 13.42
C ARG A 759 2.21 -18.53 14.63
N PRO A 760 3.23 -18.75 15.47
CA PRO A 760 3.08 -19.64 16.63
C PRO A 760 1.88 -19.29 17.51
N ALA A 761 1.09 -20.28 17.87
CA ALA A 761 -0.05 -20.21 18.80
C ALA A 761 -1.20 -19.26 18.42
N LYS A 762 -1.37 -18.94 17.14
CA LYS A 762 -2.54 -18.16 16.67
C LYS A 762 -3.08 -18.74 15.37
N PRO A 763 -4.25 -19.38 15.38
CA PRO A 763 -4.85 -19.92 14.17
C PRO A 763 -5.45 -18.81 13.30
N GLU A 764 -5.33 -19.02 11.99
CA GLU A 764 -5.99 -18.22 10.96
C GLU A 764 -7.51 -18.47 10.97
N ALA A 765 -8.21 -17.64 10.19
CA ALA A 765 -9.67 -17.74 10.06
C ALA A 765 -10.10 -19.13 9.56
N PRO A 766 -11.08 -19.77 10.20
CA PRO A 766 -11.74 -20.96 9.65
C PRO A 766 -12.53 -20.59 8.41
N ARG A 767 -13.20 -21.55 7.80
CA ARG A 767 -14.08 -21.28 6.67
C ARG A 767 -15.11 -20.22 7.04
N SER A 768 -15.23 -19.21 6.18
CA SER A 768 -16.17 -18.12 6.37
C SER A 768 -16.98 -17.86 5.10
N PHE A 769 -18.18 -17.34 5.29
CA PHE A 769 -19.08 -16.98 4.22
C PHE A 769 -19.40 -15.51 4.29
N GLY A 770 -19.30 -14.81 3.18
CA GLY A 770 -19.51 -13.39 3.12
C GLY A 770 -20.40 -12.96 1.97
N LEU A 771 -21.13 -11.88 2.17
CA LEU A 771 -21.93 -11.21 1.17
C LEU A 771 -21.52 -9.74 1.11
N GLN A 772 -21.22 -9.23 -0.07
CA GLN A 772 -20.93 -7.82 -0.31
C GLN A 772 -21.90 -7.24 -1.33
N TYR A 773 -22.39 -6.06 -1.06
CA TYR A 773 -23.05 -5.21 -2.03
C TYR A 773 -22.21 -3.98 -2.30
N SER A 774 -22.07 -3.60 -3.56
CA SER A 774 -21.37 -2.38 -3.98
C SER A 774 -22.15 -1.62 -5.05
N LEU A 775 -22.08 -0.31 -4.95
CA LEU A 775 -22.71 0.66 -5.85
C LEU A 775 -21.68 1.72 -6.20
N GLU A 776 -21.49 2.01 -7.49
CA GLU A 776 -20.57 3.05 -7.97
C GLU A 776 -21.23 3.83 -9.12
N PHE A 777 -21.28 5.17 -9.04
CA PHE A 777 -21.83 6.06 -10.07
C PHE A 777 -21.19 7.45 -10.09
#